data_bf9b34d0c8da18c96fc3e7682611f200
#
_entry.id   bf9b34d0c8da18c96fc3e7682611f200
#
_cell.length_a   1.000
_cell.length_b   1.000
_cell.length_c   1.000
_cell.angle_alpha   90.00
_cell.angle_beta   90.00
_cell.angle_gamma   90.00
#
_symmetry.space_group_name_H-M   'P 1'
#
loop_
_entity.id
_entity.type
_entity.pdbx_description
1 polymer ?
#
loop_
_entity_poly.entity_id
_entity_poly.type
_entity_poly.pdbx_seq_one_letter_code
_entity_poly.pdbx_strand_id
1 'polypeptide(L)'
;MEVNIRNIKDTIKKYEPEGKLFFIYLAISLVLFWYLTVNITNSVPNGYGDVFQSLFNLWWVPYSIFVLHASPYFTHLLYYPVGANFVTQTMSPMAGILTWPIQQLSPALAYNLLFLTAFALSGLFMYMLAYYITGNKYASFIAGLIFAFSPMHIAQAQGHLDWTLIEFVPLFILFLMKSIFESKKRYPILAAISFFMLTFFGDIEQGIMMFLFAIISVILLFILKHKEVQKKQAAINLSLMIAVIALLFMPFLLAIAPHLKGAVSVASQQSAISDNLQWSDNLMSFFLPSYYNPLFSSISSSYANQIYSLTYQGISYAINVGERVSYIGYSVLILMILGVYYDYKNNKLKHSLFWIMIFAIYFLLALGPYLQIFNTVTGIPTLYSLYLNIPYLNIIREPGRFDMIVTIAMAILAAMGFMKIIDGKDDRKKLMYTAILSIIILIEYAGMVLPPASSQLYTNATIPSEYYLIGNLTGNSSILMLPSLPQGGAKPAEFTGLETYYVTATKKPLVGGYTSRSNTTQTLSVSFIPLSQQALTLQYTPTLAYASPINENVTNETLMFLALYNTSFITVIRAAYNSTSQEVLYSYLSSVFGQGAVTNSSFVFSTQAAISKHAGKSIIAYPVGTTQWISGTVACYYSTLCSQPQYKTLQNMWIGSNYRSMIVYAPNTTNVSIGMDAITYNGNTHLYMYMNNNLAKNLTLSASAIHYTFNTTLQQGFNQLTLYLPNSTYQTQVQELTFGVYNMTFSKI
;
A
#
# COMPACT_ATOMS: atom_id res chain seq x y z
N MET A 1 19.92 -18.28 -40.58
CA MET A 1 20.02 -18.66 -39.16
C MET A 1 19.16 -19.89 -38.97
N GLU A 2 19.68 -21.08 -39.26
CA GLU A 2 18.94 -22.34 -39.03
C GLU A 2 18.94 -22.58 -37.52
N VAL A 3 17.82 -22.30 -36.91
CA VAL A 3 17.56 -22.66 -35.51
C VAL A 3 17.55 -24.19 -35.46
N ASN A 4 18.55 -24.75 -34.79
CA ASN A 4 18.76 -26.21 -34.73
C ASN A 4 17.59 -26.82 -33.90
N ILE A 5 16.56 -27.28 -34.61
CA ILE A 5 15.31 -27.85 -34.07
C ILE A 5 15.59 -29.01 -33.09
N ARG A 6 16.73 -29.71 -33.27
CA ARG A 6 17.18 -30.78 -32.38
C ARG A 6 17.51 -30.23 -30.97
N ASN A 7 18.25 -29.11 -30.89
CA ASN A 7 18.56 -28.44 -29.62
C ASN A 7 17.32 -27.93 -28.90
N ILE A 8 16.28 -27.47 -29.63
CA ILE A 8 15.01 -27.04 -29.05
C ILE A 8 14.28 -28.25 -28.46
N LYS A 9 14.18 -29.36 -29.17
CA LYS A 9 13.54 -30.60 -28.69
C LYS A 9 14.24 -31.15 -27.43
N ASP A 10 15.58 -31.17 -27.39
CA ASP A 10 16.34 -31.63 -26.25
C ASP A 10 16.20 -30.68 -25.04
N THR A 11 16.10 -29.38 -25.28
CA THR A 11 15.82 -28.39 -24.25
C THR A 11 14.41 -28.54 -23.69
N ILE A 12 13.39 -28.69 -24.54
CA ILE A 12 12.00 -28.93 -24.13
C ILE A 12 11.92 -30.20 -23.28
N LYS A 13 12.51 -31.30 -23.73
CA LYS A 13 12.50 -32.57 -23.01
C LYS A 13 13.20 -32.51 -21.66
N LYS A 14 14.21 -31.64 -21.52
CA LYS A 14 14.95 -31.44 -20.27
C LYS A 14 14.11 -30.73 -19.22
N TYR A 15 13.24 -29.79 -19.61
CA TYR A 15 12.41 -28.98 -18.70
C TYR A 15 10.93 -29.43 -18.68
N GLU A 16 10.61 -30.56 -19.34
CA GLU A 16 9.26 -31.14 -19.36
C GLU A 16 8.70 -31.45 -17.95
N PRO A 17 9.50 -31.95 -16.99
CA PRO A 17 9.01 -32.20 -15.63
C PRO A 17 8.57 -30.92 -14.90
N GLU A 18 9.35 -29.84 -15.01
CA GLU A 18 9.06 -28.56 -14.39
C GLU A 18 7.83 -27.90 -15.03
N GLY A 19 7.68 -28.02 -16.35
CA GLY A 19 6.50 -27.57 -17.06
C GLY A 19 5.23 -28.28 -16.59
N LYS A 20 5.27 -29.60 -16.40
CA LYS A 20 4.13 -30.36 -15.85
C LYS A 20 3.77 -29.91 -14.45
N LEU A 21 4.75 -29.66 -13.59
CA LEU A 21 4.51 -29.16 -12.25
C LEU A 21 3.88 -27.76 -12.23
N PHE A 22 4.34 -26.88 -13.10
CA PHE A 22 3.70 -25.56 -13.25
C PHE A 22 2.20 -25.70 -13.56
N PHE A 23 1.84 -26.53 -14.54
CA PHE A 23 0.43 -26.73 -14.90
C PHE A 23 -0.37 -27.41 -13.79
N ILE A 24 0.22 -28.26 -12.94
CA ILE A 24 -0.45 -28.83 -11.78
C ILE A 24 -0.76 -27.73 -10.75
N TYR A 25 0.21 -26.88 -10.39
CA TYR A 25 -0.03 -25.77 -9.47
C TYR A 25 -0.99 -24.74 -10.06
N LEU A 26 -0.92 -24.48 -11.37
CA LEU A 26 -1.86 -23.61 -12.05
C LEU A 26 -3.30 -24.20 -12.01
N ALA A 27 -3.46 -25.49 -12.24
CA ALA A 27 -4.77 -26.15 -12.14
C ALA A 27 -5.34 -26.03 -10.71
N ILE A 28 -4.51 -26.20 -9.67
CA ILE A 28 -4.92 -25.99 -8.28
C ILE A 28 -5.35 -24.53 -8.08
N SER A 29 -4.59 -23.56 -8.58
CA SER A 29 -4.92 -22.13 -8.50
C SER A 29 -6.25 -21.82 -9.19
N LEU A 30 -6.46 -22.31 -10.42
CA LEU A 30 -7.70 -22.12 -11.16
C LEU A 30 -8.93 -22.70 -10.45
N VAL A 31 -8.77 -23.84 -9.78
CA VAL A 31 -9.85 -24.49 -9.02
C VAL A 31 -10.13 -23.76 -7.71
N LEU A 32 -9.11 -23.38 -6.95
CA LEU A 32 -9.29 -22.67 -5.69
C LEU A 32 -9.90 -21.28 -5.92
N PHE A 33 -9.46 -20.57 -6.94
CA PHE A 33 -9.99 -19.25 -7.32
C PHE A 33 -10.97 -19.34 -8.48
N TRP A 34 -11.81 -20.35 -8.45
CA TRP A 34 -12.71 -20.68 -9.56
C TRP A 34 -13.64 -19.52 -9.97
N TYR A 35 -14.16 -18.75 -8.97
CA TYR A 35 -15.02 -17.61 -9.27
C TYR A 35 -14.27 -16.54 -10.08
N LEU A 36 -13.02 -16.26 -9.71
CA LEU A 36 -12.14 -15.35 -10.45
C LEU A 36 -11.83 -15.92 -11.84
N THR A 37 -11.60 -17.23 -11.92
CA THR A 37 -11.28 -17.91 -13.18
C THR A 37 -12.40 -17.79 -14.19
N VAL A 38 -13.67 -17.95 -13.79
CA VAL A 38 -14.81 -17.84 -14.73
C VAL A 38 -15.20 -16.40 -15.04
N ASN A 39 -14.81 -15.43 -14.19
CA ASN A 39 -15.05 -14.00 -14.37
C ASN A 39 -13.76 -13.22 -14.65
N ILE A 40 -12.78 -13.86 -15.28
CA ILE A 40 -11.39 -13.41 -15.37
C ILE A 40 -11.21 -12.03 -16.01
N THR A 41 -12.14 -11.59 -16.86
CA THR A 41 -12.09 -10.29 -17.56
C THR A 41 -12.81 -9.16 -16.83
N ASN A 42 -13.66 -9.48 -15.85
CA ASN A 42 -14.60 -8.51 -15.29
C ASN A 42 -14.53 -8.38 -13.76
N SER A 43 -13.99 -9.37 -13.06
CA SER A 43 -13.92 -9.38 -11.59
C SER A 43 -12.47 -9.40 -11.12
N VAL A 44 -12.24 -8.83 -9.96
CA VAL A 44 -10.96 -8.87 -9.23
C VAL A 44 -11.22 -9.25 -7.78
N PRO A 45 -10.21 -9.66 -6.99
CA PRO A 45 -10.39 -9.86 -5.54
C PRO A 45 -10.95 -8.61 -4.87
N ASN A 46 -11.74 -8.77 -3.82
CA ASN A 46 -12.37 -7.67 -3.10
C ASN A 46 -11.47 -7.18 -1.96
N GLY A 47 -10.37 -6.53 -2.30
CA GLY A 47 -9.43 -5.91 -1.37
C GLY A 47 -9.67 -4.41 -1.16
N TYR A 48 -10.91 -3.97 -1.31
CA TYR A 48 -11.29 -2.56 -1.17
C TYR A 48 -10.44 -1.64 -2.07
N GLY A 49 -9.84 -0.57 -1.48
CA GLY A 49 -9.07 0.42 -2.22
C GLY A 49 -7.78 -0.12 -2.85
N ASP A 50 -7.10 -1.07 -2.21
CA ASP A 50 -5.77 -1.54 -2.60
C ASP A 50 -5.75 -2.29 -3.93
N VAL A 51 -6.80 -3.06 -4.21
CA VAL A 51 -6.95 -3.75 -5.51
C VAL A 51 -7.09 -2.75 -6.65
N PHE A 52 -7.91 -1.71 -6.46
CA PHE A 52 -8.10 -0.67 -7.46
C PHE A 52 -6.87 0.22 -7.63
N GLN A 53 -6.14 0.48 -6.53
CA GLN A 53 -4.82 1.11 -6.60
C GLN A 53 -3.84 0.25 -7.41
N SER A 54 -3.84 -1.06 -7.21
CA SER A 54 -2.98 -1.98 -7.97
C SER A 54 -3.32 -1.96 -9.47
N LEU A 55 -4.61 -1.94 -9.84
CA LEU A 55 -5.05 -1.78 -11.23
C LEU A 55 -4.59 -0.45 -11.83
N PHE A 56 -4.69 0.65 -11.07
CA PHE A 56 -4.16 1.93 -11.48
C PHE A 56 -2.63 1.88 -11.67
N ASN A 57 -1.89 1.31 -10.72
CA ASN A 57 -0.43 1.22 -10.76
C ASN A 57 0.07 0.40 -11.94
N LEU A 58 -0.58 -0.74 -12.23
CA LEU A 58 -0.27 -1.56 -13.41
C LEU A 58 -0.41 -0.76 -14.70
N TRP A 59 -1.43 0.10 -14.80
CA TRP A 59 -1.65 0.97 -15.95
C TRP A 59 -0.70 2.19 -15.93
N TRP A 60 -0.52 2.82 -14.78
CA TRP A 60 0.23 4.07 -14.65
C TRP A 60 1.69 3.93 -15.07
N VAL A 61 2.36 2.85 -14.62
CA VAL A 61 3.79 2.68 -14.90
C VAL A 61 4.10 2.67 -16.40
N PRO A 62 3.53 1.78 -17.21
CA PRO A 62 3.79 1.81 -18.65
C PRO A 62 3.23 3.07 -19.33
N TYR A 63 2.09 3.60 -18.88
CA TYR A 63 1.53 4.83 -19.43
C TYR A 63 2.47 6.02 -19.22
N SER A 64 3.02 6.18 -18.02
CA SER A 64 3.98 7.25 -17.73
C SER A 64 5.26 7.13 -18.55
N ILE A 65 5.80 5.92 -18.72
CA ILE A 65 7.06 5.67 -19.43
C ILE A 65 6.88 5.77 -20.94
N PHE A 66 5.89 5.06 -21.51
CA PHE A 66 5.77 4.89 -22.96
C PHE A 66 4.89 5.94 -23.64
N VAL A 67 3.97 6.57 -22.91
CA VAL A 67 3.06 7.58 -23.47
C VAL A 67 3.43 8.98 -23.05
N LEU A 68 3.69 9.19 -21.74
CA LEU A 68 4.03 10.53 -21.24
C LEU A 68 5.53 10.83 -21.26
N HIS A 69 6.39 9.82 -21.47
CA HIS A 69 7.86 9.93 -21.38
C HIS A 69 8.33 10.59 -20.08
N ALA A 70 7.68 10.21 -18.98
CA ALA A 70 7.88 10.77 -17.63
C ALA A 70 8.26 9.70 -16.61
N SER A 71 8.79 10.14 -15.46
CA SER A 71 9.06 9.24 -14.33
C SER A 71 7.76 8.66 -13.79
N PRO A 72 7.67 7.32 -13.55
CA PRO A 72 6.50 6.72 -12.93
C PRO A 72 6.36 7.05 -11.43
N TYR A 73 7.39 7.63 -10.82
CA TYR A 73 7.42 7.87 -9.37
C TYR A 73 6.76 9.18 -8.92
N PHE A 74 6.16 9.92 -9.86
CA PHE A 74 5.34 11.08 -9.53
C PHE A 74 4.22 11.27 -10.55
N THR A 75 3.01 11.69 -10.08
CA THR A 75 1.88 12.00 -10.95
C THR A 75 1.07 13.19 -10.44
N HIS A 76 0.57 13.99 -11.38
CA HIS A 76 -0.50 14.97 -11.12
C HIS A 76 -1.90 14.42 -11.44
N LEU A 77 -2.01 13.17 -11.86
CA LEU A 77 -3.32 12.56 -12.13
C LEU A 77 -4.09 12.23 -10.85
N LEU A 78 -3.42 12.16 -9.70
CA LEU A 78 -4.03 11.96 -8.39
C LEU A 78 -3.71 13.13 -7.47
N TYR A 79 -4.62 13.44 -6.56
CA TYR A 79 -4.50 14.55 -5.60
C TYR A 79 -4.16 15.89 -6.28
N TYR A 80 -4.76 16.13 -7.42
CA TYR A 80 -4.55 17.37 -8.15
C TYR A 80 -5.02 18.58 -7.31
N PRO A 81 -4.25 19.69 -7.24
CA PRO A 81 -3.03 20.00 -8.01
C PRO A 81 -1.72 19.55 -7.32
N VAL A 82 -1.77 19.02 -6.11
CA VAL A 82 -0.59 18.66 -5.29
C VAL A 82 0.21 17.52 -5.93
N GLY A 83 -0.49 16.54 -6.47
CA GLY A 83 0.10 15.34 -7.05
C GLY A 83 0.41 14.24 -6.02
N ALA A 84 0.82 13.09 -6.50
CA ALA A 84 1.20 11.93 -5.70
C ALA A 84 2.65 11.50 -5.97
N ASN A 85 3.41 11.28 -4.89
CA ASN A 85 4.76 10.72 -4.93
C ASN A 85 4.67 9.22 -4.67
N PHE A 86 5.17 8.41 -5.60
CA PHE A 86 5.08 6.95 -5.56
C PHE A 86 6.36 6.25 -5.07
N VAL A 87 7.39 6.97 -4.65
CA VAL A 87 8.66 6.38 -4.21
C VAL A 87 8.48 5.40 -3.04
N THR A 88 7.52 5.67 -2.15
CA THR A 88 7.19 4.84 -0.98
C THR A 88 5.88 4.07 -1.14
N GLN A 89 5.32 4.04 -2.35
CA GLN A 89 4.07 3.33 -2.64
C GLN A 89 4.35 1.94 -3.20
N THR A 90 3.39 1.05 -3.02
CA THR A 90 3.36 -0.27 -3.67
C THR A 90 3.06 -0.10 -5.16
N MET A 91 3.95 -0.49 -6.06
CA MET A 91 3.79 -0.18 -7.49
C MET A 91 3.90 -1.35 -8.44
N SER A 92 4.70 -2.37 -8.14
CA SER A 92 5.00 -3.52 -9.02
C SER A 92 5.33 -3.11 -10.47
N PRO A 93 6.34 -2.25 -10.71
CA PRO A 93 6.54 -1.61 -12.02
C PRO A 93 6.81 -2.61 -13.15
N MET A 94 7.54 -3.68 -12.89
CA MET A 94 7.81 -4.70 -13.91
C MET A 94 6.55 -5.50 -14.28
N ALA A 95 5.66 -5.76 -13.32
CA ALA A 95 4.37 -6.39 -13.58
C ALA A 95 3.49 -5.51 -14.50
N GLY A 96 3.46 -4.20 -14.26
CA GLY A 96 2.78 -3.24 -15.13
C GLY A 96 3.32 -3.26 -16.56
N ILE A 97 4.65 -3.18 -16.72
CA ILE A 97 5.30 -3.18 -18.04
C ILE A 97 5.02 -4.48 -18.82
N LEU A 98 5.18 -5.63 -18.16
CA LEU A 98 5.00 -6.93 -18.81
C LEU A 98 3.55 -7.21 -19.21
N THR A 99 2.59 -6.70 -18.45
CA THR A 99 1.16 -6.91 -18.75
C THR A 99 0.54 -5.80 -19.60
N TRP A 100 1.30 -4.77 -19.98
CA TRP A 100 0.80 -3.63 -20.76
C TRP A 100 -0.01 -4.02 -22.01
N PRO A 101 0.42 -5.00 -22.83
CA PRO A 101 -0.39 -5.44 -23.98
C PRO A 101 -1.71 -6.07 -23.57
N ILE A 102 -1.76 -6.83 -22.48
CA ILE A 102 -2.96 -7.51 -22.00
C ILE A 102 -3.94 -6.51 -21.40
N GLN A 103 -3.44 -5.47 -20.73
CA GLN A 103 -4.26 -4.39 -20.17
C GLN A 103 -5.09 -3.67 -21.24
N GLN A 104 -4.63 -3.64 -22.51
CA GLN A 104 -5.38 -3.05 -23.62
C GLN A 104 -6.64 -3.86 -23.96
N LEU A 105 -6.68 -5.13 -23.59
CA LEU A 105 -7.84 -6.00 -23.76
C LEU A 105 -8.78 -5.87 -22.54
N SER A 106 -8.22 -6.06 -21.35
CA SER A 106 -8.92 -5.90 -20.08
C SER A 106 -7.91 -5.71 -18.95
N PRO A 107 -7.99 -4.62 -18.16
CA PRO A 107 -7.17 -4.46 -16.95
C PRO A 107 -7.37 -5.59 -15.93
N ALA A 108 -8.62 -6.05 -15.76
CA ALA A 108 -8.93 -7.17 -14.87
C ALA A 108 -8.29 -8.48 -15.35
N LEU A 109 -8.27 -8.74 -16.66
CA LEU A 109 -7.59 -9.92 -17.24
C LEU A 109 -6.09 -9.88 -16.92
N ALA A 110 -5.44 -8.73 -17.08
CA ALA A 110 -4.01 -8.56 -16.78
C ALA A 110 -3.72 -8.83 -15.31
N TYR A 111 -4.50 -8.25 -14.40
CA TYR A 111 -4.42 -8.47 -12.97
C TYR A 111 -4.60 -9.97 -12.62
N ASN A 112 -5.64 -10.60 -13.13
CA ASN A 112 -6.00 -11.98 -12.80
C ASN A 112 -5.02 -13.00 -13.37
N LEU A 113 -4.41 -12.73 -14.52
CA LEU A 113 -3.33 -13.57 -15.04
C LEU A 113 -2.09 -13.50 -14.14
N LEU A 114 -1.70 -12.30 -13.67
CA LEU A 114 -0.64 -12.15 -12.68
C LEU A 114 -0.98 -12.92 -11.41
N PHE A 115 -2.18 -12.70 -10.87
CA PHE A 115 -2.67 -13.36 -9.66
C PHE A 115 -2.59 -14.90 -9.76
N LEU A 116 -3.22 -15.49 -10.76
CA LEU A 116 -3.30 -16.95 -10.90
C LEU A 116 -1.93 -17.59 -11.20
N THR A 117 -1.11 -16.93 -12.02
CA THR A 117 0.24 -17.43 -12.33
C THR A 117 1.22 -17.26 -11.18
N ALA A 118 1.06 -16.25 -10.30
CA ALA A 118 1.88 -16.07 -9.13
C ALA A 118 1.79 -17.27 -8.19
N PHE A 119 0.60 -17.80 -7.91
CA PHE A 119 0.44 -19.03 -7.12
C PHE A 119 1.15 -20.23 -7.77
N ALA A 120 0.99 -20.39 -9.07
CA ALA A 120 1.62 -21.50 -9.81
C ALA A 120 3.15 -21.40 -9.81
N LEU A 121 3.70 -20.21 -10.04
CA LEU A 121 5.15 -19.97 -10.04
C LEU A 121 5.73 -20.05 -8.62
N SER A 122 5.01 -19.55 -7.60
CA SER A 122 5.39 -19.70 -6.19
C SER A 122 5.56 -21.17 -5.82
N GLY A 123 4.61 -22.01 -6.21
CA GLY A 123 4.69 -23.47 -6.00
C GLY A 123 5.86 -24.11 -6.73
N LEU A 124 6.06 -23.76 -8.00
CA LEU A 124 7.16 -24.29 -8.82
C LEU A 124 8.53 -23.88 -8.28
N PHE A 125 8.73 -22.58 -7.98
CA PHE A 125 10.03 -22.10 -7.53
C PHE A 125 10.36 -22.57 -6.11
N MET A 126 9.35 -22.70 -5.26
CA MET A 126 9.52 -23.33 -3.96
C MET A 126 9.81 -24.84 -4.07
N TYR A 127 9.15 -25.55 -5.01
CA TYR A 127 9.53 -26.91 -5.35
C TYR A 127 11.01 -27.00 -5.73
N MET A 128 11.51 -26.12 -6.60
CA MET A 128 12.90 -26.12 -7.04
C MET A 128 13.87 -25.88 -5.87
N LEU A 129 13.55 -24.97 -4.97
CA LEU A 129 14.32 -24.73 -3.75
C LEU A 129 14.33 -25.97 -2.83
N ALA A 130 13.16 -26.52 -2.55
CA ALA A 130 13.01 -27.70 -1.70
C ALA A 130 13.70 -28.93 -2.32
N TYR A 131 13.66 -29.08 -3.65
CA TYR A 131 14.34 -30.17 -4.35
C TYR A 131 15.86 -30.04 -4.27
N TYR A 132 16.38 -28.84 -4.35
CA TYR A 132 17.81 -28.58 -4.15
C TYR A 132 18.28 -28.99 -2.75
N ILE A 133 17.42 -28.81 -1.74
CA ILE A 133 17.74 -29.10 -0.33
C ILE A 133 17.54 -30.58 0.01
N THR A 134 16.42 -31.17 -0.44
CA THR A 134 15.98 -32.51 0.00
C THR A 134 16.34 -33.62 -0.98
N GLY A 135 16.54 -33.32 -2.26
CA GLY A 135 16.72 -34.30 -3.34
C GLY A 135 15.46 -35.17 -3.60
N ASN A 136 14.31 -34.88 -2.99
CA ASN A 136 13.12 -35.72 -3.06
C ASN A 136 11.96 -35.00 -3.75
N LYS A 137 11.56 -35.47 -4.95
CA LYS A 137 10.51 -34.83 -5.76
C LYS A 137 9.14 -34.74 -5.08
N TYR A 138 8.78 -35.75 -4.28
CA TYR A 138 7.48 -35.80 -3.60
C TYR A 138 7.42 -34.83 -2.42
N ALA A 139 8.48 -34.80 -1.61
CA ALA A 139 8.58 -33.87 -0.49
C ALA A 139 8.68 -32.42 -0.98
N SER A 140 9.38 -32.20 -2.09
CA SER A 140 9.49 -30.86 -2.71
C SER A 140 8.16 -30.36 -3.27
N PHE A 141 7.33 -31.26 -3.82
CA PHE A 141 5.98 -30.92 -4.24
C PHE A 141 5.12 -30.43 -3.07
N ILE A 142 5.19 -31.11 -1.92
CA ILE A 142 4.49 -30.70 -0.70
C ILE A 142 5.00 -29.31 -0.23
N ALA A 143 6.31 -29.07 -0.24
CA ALA A 143 6.84 -27.74 0.10
C ALA A 143 6.31 -26.64 -0.82
N GLY A 144 6.26 -26.90 -2.14
CA GLY A 144 5.68 -25.96 -3.10
C GLY A 144 4.21 -25.67 -2.83
N LEU A 145 3.44 -26.69 -2.45
CA LEU A 145 2.03 -26.55 -2.12
C LEU A 145 1.83 -25.75 -0.82
N ILE A 146 2.62 -26.04 0.21
CA ILE A 146 2.57 -25.31 1.49
C ILE A 146 2.84 -23.83 1.27
N PHE A 147 3.88 -23.47 0.53
CA PHE A 147 4.26 -22.06 0.30
C PHE A 147 3.24 -21.34 -0.58
N ALA A 148 2.91 -21.93 -1.74
CA ALA A 148 2.03 -21.29 -2.71
C ALA A 148 0.61 -21.04 -2.16
N PHE A 149 0.06 -21.99 -1.42
CA PHE A 149 -1.33 -21.90 -0.94
C PHE A 149 -1.43 -21.70 0.57
N SER A 150 -0.36 -21.17 1.20
CA SER A 150 -0.38 -20.83 2.63
C SER A 150 -1.51 -19.84 2.94
N PRO A 151 -2.09 -19.91 4.16
CA PRO A 151 -3.12 -18.97 4.58
C PRO A 151 -2.70 -17.52 4.47
N MET A 152 -1.43 -17.21 4.79
CA MET A 152 -0.84 -15.87 4.62
C MET A 152 -0.89 -15.42 3.16
N HIS A 153 -0.40 -16.24 2.20
CA HIS A 153 -0.37 -15.88 0.80
C HIS A 153 -1.78 -15.68 0.22
N ILE A 154 -2.73 -16.57 0.59
CA ILE A 154 -4.15 -16.42 0.20
C ILE A 154 -4.76 -15.15 0.79
N ALA A 155 -4.47 -14.82 2.05
CA ALA A 155 -5.02 -13.64 2.70
C ALA A 155 -4.48 -12.35 2.09
N GLN A 156 -3.17 -12.25 1.89
CA GLN A 156 -2.55 -11.10 1.24
C GLN A 156 -3.05 -10.92 -0.21
N ALA A 157 -3.25 -12.01 -0.92
CA ALA A 157 -3.77 -11.97 -2.29
C ALA A 157 -5.19 -11.40 -2.42
N GLN A 158 -5.98 -11.32 -1.34
CA GLN A 158 -7.31 -10.70 -1.39
C GLN A 158 -7.27 -9.18 -1.55
N GLY A 159 -6.14 -8.52 -1.24
CA GLY A 159 -6.03 -7.06 -1.32
C GLY A 159 -4.77 -6.55 -1.99
N HIS A 160 -3.68 -7.28 -1.86
CA HIS A 160 -2.34 -6.81 -2.19
C HIS A 160 -1.73 -7.62 -3.33
N LEU A 161 -1.84 -7.13 -4.57
CA LEU A 161 -1.24 -7.80 -5.74
C LEU A 161 0.27 -7.93 -5.58
N ASP A 162 0.92 -6.90 -5.09
CA ASP A 162 2.35 -6.84 -4.80
C ASP A 162 2.80 -7.96 -3.84
N TRP A 163 1.98 -8.29 -2.83
CA TRP A 163 2.19 -9.41 -1.89
C TRP A 163 1.64 -10.75 -2.40
N THR A 164 0.93 -10.76 -3.50
CA THR A 164 0.61 -11.97 -4.27
C THR A 164 1.81 -12.40 -5.12
N LEU A 165 2.59 -11.44 -5.62
CA LEU A 165 3.74 -11.65 -6.51
C LEU A 165 5.02 -11.98 -5.71
N ILE A 166 5.00 -13.12 -4.96
CA ILE A 166 6.11 -13.58 -4.11
C ILE A 166 6.93 -14.73 -4.71
N GLU A 167 6.63 -15.13 -5.94
CA GLU A 167 7.24 -16.29 -6.59
C GLU A 167 8.76 -16.20 -6.73
N PHE A 168 9.30 -14.98 -6.90
CA PHE A 168 10.75 -14.82 -7.05
C PHE A 168 11.52 -14.95 -5.72
N VAL A 169 10.84 -14.98 -4.58
CA VAL A 169 11.46 -15.12 -3.26
C VAL A 169 12.16 -16.48 -3.10
N PRO A 170 11.48 -17.64 -3.27
CA PRO A 170 12.16 -18.93 -3.20
C PRO A 170 13.21 -19.12 -4.29
N LEU A 171 13.03 -18.50 -5.46
CA LEU A 171 13.99 -18.55 -6.56
C LEU A 171 15.28 -17.78 -6.20
N PHE A 172 15.16 -16.61 -5.57
CA PHE A 172 16.30 -15.88 -5.04
C PHE A 172 17.06 -16.68 -3.99
N ILE A 173 16.36 -17.30 -3.04
CA ILE A 173 16.98 -18.13 -2.00
C ILE A 173 17.75 -19.31 -2.64
N LEU A 174 17.15 -19.98 -3.62
CA LEU A 174 17.78 -21.07 -4.35
C LEU A 174 19.12 -20.63 -4.96
N PHE A 175 19.12 -19.52 -5.70
CA PHE A 175 20.33 -19.05 -6.38
C PHE A 175 21.32 -18.39 -5.43
N LEU A 176 20.89 -17.80 -4.34
CA LEU A 176 21.76 -17.33 -3.26
C LEU A 176 22.53 -18.53 -2.63
N MET A 177 21.82 -19.59 -2.27
CA MET A 177 22.47 -20.81 -1.74
C MET A 177 23.44 -21.43 -2.76
N LYS A 178 23.05 -21.53 -4.03
CA LYS A 178 23.96 -22.02 -5.09
C LYS A 178 25.18 -21.11 -5.30
N SER A 179 25.03 -19.80 -5.11
CA SER A 179 26.14 -18.86 -5.20
C SER A 179 27.16 -19.04 -4.07
N ILE A 180 26.70 -19.51 -2.91
CA ILE A 180 27.56 -19.79 -1.75
C ILE A 180 28.27 -21.15 -1.88
N PHE A 181 27.57 -22.20 -2.34
CA PHE A 181 28.07 -23.57 -2.35
C PHE A 181 28.67 -24.03 -3.69
N GLU A 182 28.32 -23.39 -4.80
CA GLU A 182 28.73 -23.78 -6.13
C GLU A 182 29.55 -22.68 -6.83
N SER A 183 30.59 -23.10 -7.61
CA SER A 183 31.54 -22.18 -8.26
C SER A 183 31.05 -21.57 -9.58
N LYS A 184 29.83 -21.91 -10.05
CA LYS A 184 29.31 -21.47 -11.36
C LYS A 184 28.86 -20.03 -11.36
N LYS A 185 29.50 -19.14 -12.13
CA LYS A 185 29.21 -17.70 -12.24
C LYS A 185 27.80 -17.35 -12.65
N ARG A 186 27.05 -18.28 -13.24
CA ARG A 186 25.64 -18.06 -13.60
C ARG A 186 24.71 -17.89 -12.37
N TYR A 187 25.04 -18.51 -11.23
CA TYR A 187 24.17 -18.49 -10.07
C TYR A 187 24.10 -17.13 -9.38
N PRO A 188 25.20 -16.40 -9.15
CA PRO A 188 25.10 -15.03 -8.62
C PRO A 188 24.37 -14.06 -9.58
N ILE A 189 24.47 -14.27 -10.90
CA ILE A 189 23.71 -13.48 -11.88
C ILE A 189 22.21 -13.79 -11.76
N LEU A 190 21.83 -15.08 -11.69
CA LEU A 190 20.43 -15.48 -11.52
C LEU A 190 19.88 -15.07 -10.16
N ALA A 191 20.69 -15.07 -9.08
CA ALA A 191 20.29 -14.52 -7.80
C ALA A 191 20.01 -13.02 -7.88
N ALA A 192 20.89 -12.26 -8.56
CA ALA A 192 20.70 -10.83 -8.76
C ALA A 192 19.44 -10.51 -9.58
N ILE A 193 19.17 -11.27 -10.66
CA ILE A 193 17.94 -11.13 -11.46
C ILE A 193 16.73 -11.48 -10.61
N SER A 194 16.76 -12.57 -9.83
CA SER A 194 15.64 -12.94 -8.96
C SER A 194 15.39 -11.88 -7.87
N PHE A 195 16.45 -11.28 -7.32
CA PHE A 195 16.37 -10.19 -6.35
C PHE A 195 15.78 -8.92 -6.98
N PHE A 196 16.16 -8.59 -8.20
CA PHE A 196 15.57 -7.50 -8.97
C PHE A 196 14.07 -7.76 -9.23
N MET A 197 13.72 -8.97 -9.65
CA MET A 197 12.34 -9.33 -9.94
C MET A 197 11.46 -9.29 -8.68
N LEU A 198 11.88 -9.88 -7.55
CA LEU A 198 11.08 -9.80 -6.32
C LEU A 198 10.87 -8.36 -5.83
N THR A 199 11.80 -7.45 -6.11
CA THR A 199 11.71 -6.04 -5.69
C THR A 199 10.82 -5.20 -6.62
N PHE A 200 10.91 -5.39 -7.95
CA PHE A 200 10.24 -4.54 -8.93
C PHE A 200 9.07 -5.22 -9.65
N PHE A 201 8.95 -6.52 -9.56
CA PHE A 201 7.76 -7.26 -9.99
C PHE A 201 6.80 -7.44 -8.82
N GLY A 202 7.30 -7.77 -7.63
CA GLY A 202 6.60 -7.76 -6.35
C GLY A 202 6.61 -6.37 -5.70
N ASP A 203 7.26 -6.22 -4.56
CA ASP A 203 7.32 -4.99 -3.79
C ASP A 203 8.73 -4.67 -3.26
N ILE A 204 9.01 -3.37 -3.09
CA ILE A 204 10.29 -2.90 -2.52
C ILE A 204 10.49 -3.40 -1.07
N GLU A 205 9.41 -3.58 -0.31
CA GLU A 205 9.48 -4.13 1.05
C GLU A 205 9.94 -5.59 1.03
N GLN A 206 9.51 -6.39 0.05
CA GLN A 206 10.06 -7.74 -0.17
C GLN A 206 11.56 -7.68 -0.43
N GLY A 207 12.03 -6.71 -1.23
CA GLY A 207 13.46 -6.47 -1.46
C GLY A 207 14.21 -6.20 -0.16
N ILE A 208 13.71 -5.32 0.69
CA ILE A 208 14.32 -4.99 1.99
C ILE A 208 14.34 -6.22 2.91
N MET A 209 13.24 -6.96 3.00
CA MET A 209 13.14 -8.17 3.82
C MET A 209 14.10 -9.25 3.33
N MET A 210 14.20 -9.45 2.01
CA MET A 210 15.10 -10.45 1.43
C MET A 210 16.57 -10.01 1.45
N PHE A 211 16.87 -8.73 1.48
CA PHE A 211 18.21 -8.22 1.78
C PHE A 211 18.64 -8.59 3.21
N LEU A 212 17.76 -8.34 4.20
CA LEU A 212 18.00 -8.78 5.58
C LEU A 212 18.16 -10.31 5.67
N PHE A 213 17.28 -11.05 4.99
CA PHE A 213 17.38 -12.51 4.90
C PHE A 213 18.73 -12.96 4.33
N ALA A 214 19.22 -12.32 3.26
CA ALA A 214 20.51 -12.66 2.65
C ALA A 214 21.68 -12.46 3.62
N ILE A 215 21.70 -11.34 4.35
CA ILE A 215 22.73 -11.06 5.36
C ILE A 215 22.71 -12.14 6.45
N ILE A 216 21.54 -12.38 7.07
CA ILE A 216 21.39 -13.38 8.14
C ILE A 216 21.75 -14.77 7.62
N SER A 217 21.29 -15.14 6.42
CA SER A 217 21.57 -16.45 5.83
C SER A 217 23.06 -16.67 5.54
N VAL A 218 23.74 -15.66 4.97
CA VAL A 218 25.18 -15.74 4.73
C VAL A 218 25.93 -15.96 6.04
N ILE A 219 25.63 -15.18 7.09
CA ILE A 219 26.26 -15.32 8.41
C ILE A 219 26.01 -16.73 8.97
N LEU A 220 24.76 -17.18 8.99
CA LEU A 220 24.40 -18.50 9.53
C LEU A 220 25.06 -19.66 8.76
N LEU A 221 25.09 -19.59 7.42
CA LEU A 221 25.72 -20.62 6.59
C LEU A 221 27.22 -20.65 6.79
N PHE A 222 27.89 -19.51 6.93
CA PHE A 222 29.32 -19.45 7.22
C PHE A 222 29.67 -20.00 8.63
N ILE A 223 28.75 -19.85 9.61
CA ILE A 223 28.92 -20.42 10.95
C ILE A 223 28.65 -21.94 10.93
N LEU A 224 27.49 -22.35 10.43
CA LEU A 224 27.01 -23.73 10.56
C LEU A 224 27.66 -24.68 9.57
N LYS A 225 28.03 -24.18 8.38
CA LYS A 225 28.55 -24.98 7.25
C LYS A 225 29.93 -24.53 6.79
N HIS A 226 30.73 -23.95 7.69
CA HIS A 226 32.06 -23.38 7.37
C HIS A 226 33.00 -24.33 6.64
N LYS A 227 32.87 -25.67 6.83
CA LYS A 227 33.68 -26.69 6.15
C LYS A 227 33.22 -26.97 4.72
N GLU A 228 31.94 -26.70 4.42
CA GLU A 228 31.35 -26.96 3.10
C GLU A 228 31.48 -25.73 2.18
N VAL A 229 31.70 -24.53 2.75
CA VAL A 229 31.76 -23.26 2.01
C VAL A 229 33.18 -22.97 1.55
N GLN A 230 33.40 -22.86 0.25
CA GLN A 230 34.65 -22.36 -0.34
C GLN A 230 34.68 -20.82 -0.21
N LYS A 231 35.17 -20.30 0.92
CA LYS A 231 35.06 -18.88 1.32
C LYS A 231 35.46 -17.89 0.24
N LYS A 232 36.62 -18.13 -0.46
CA LYS A 232 37.11 -17.25 -1.54
C LYS A 232 36.14 -17.21 -2.71
N GLN A 233 35.63 -18.37 -3.15
CA GLN A 233 34.70 -18.45 -4.26
C GLN A 233 33.33 -17.86 -3.91
N ALA A 234 32.82 -18.13 -2.71
CA ALA A 234 31.59 -17.53 -2.21
C ALA A 234 31.68 -16.00 -2.15
N ALA A 235 32.81 -15.45 -1.68
CA ALA A 235 33.03 -14.00 -1.68
C ALA A 235 33.02 -13.40 -3.09
N ILE A 236 33.69 -14.05 -4.06
CA ILE A 236 33.68 -13.62 -5.47
C ILE A 236 32.27 -13.66 -6.04
N ASN A 237 31.51 -14.73 -5.80
CA ASN A 237 30.15 -14.88 -6.28
C ASN A 237 29.21 -13.83 -5.66
N LEU A 238 29.29 -13.58 -4.35
CA LEU A 238 28.50 -12.56 -3.67
C LEU A 238 28.84 -11.15 -4.17
N SER A 239 30.13 -10.86 -4.39
CA SER A 239 30.55 -9.58 -4.99
C SER A 239 30.00 -9.40 -6.41
N LEU A 240 30.02 -10.47 -7.23
CA LEU A 240 29.42 -10.43 -8.56
C LEU A 240 27.90 -10.22 -8.49
N MET A 241 27.21 -10.88 -7.57
CA MET A 241 25.77 -10.69 -7.33
C MET A 241 25.46 -9.24 -6.99
N ILE A 242 26.19 -8.63 -6.05
CA ILE A 242 26.04 -7.23 -5.66
C ILE A 242 26.27 -6.29 -6.84
N ALA A 243 27.31 -6.52 -7.63
CA ALA A 243 27.61 -5.71 -8.80
C ALA A 243 26.48 -5.76 -9.86
N VAL A 244 25.92 -6.96 -10.10
CA VAL A 244 24.78 -7.12 -11.04
C VAL A 244 23.52 -6.48 -10.47
N ILE A 245 23.24 -6.60 -9.16
CA ILE A 245 22.12 -5.90 -8.50
C ILE A 245 22.28 -4.41 -8.70
N ALA A 246 23.43 -3.82 -8.41
CA ALA A 246 23.69 -2.40 -8.56
C ALA A 246 23.44 -1.93 -10.02
N LEU A 247 23.87 -2.71 -11.00
CA LEU A 247 23.63 -2.42 -12.42
C LEU A 247 22.13 -2.45 -12.78
N LEU A 248 21.39 -3.47 -12.31
CA LEU A 248 19.96 -3.62 -12.60
C LEU A 248 19.11 -2.55 -11.92
N PHE A 249 19.50 -2.12 -10.71
CA PHE A 249 18.79 -1.10 -9.96
C PHE A 249 19.07 0.33 -10.45
N MET A 250 20.18 0.56 -11.14
CA MET A 250 20.62 1.90 -11.54
C MET A 250 19.55 2.72 -12.28
N PRO A 251 18.82 2.21 -13.29
CA PRO A 251 17.77 2.98 -13.97
C PRO A 251 16.65 3.44 -13.03
N PHE A 252 16.26 2.56 -12.09
CA PHE A 252 15.21 2.87 -11.11
C PHE A 252 15.69 3.89 -10.08
N LEU A 253 16.92 3.77 -9.60
CA LEU A 253 17.52 4.73 -8.67
C LEU A 253 17.61 6.12 -9.29
N LEU A 254 17.98 6.22 -10.58
CA LEU A 254 18.00 7.48 -11.31
C LEU A 254 16.59 8.08 -11.47
N ALA A 255 15.58 7.24 -11.71
CA ALA A 255 14.19 7.70 -11.81
C ALA A 255 13.58 8.13 -10.46
N ILE A 256 14.03 7.53 -9.35
CA ILE A 256 13.59 7.84 -7.98
C ILE A 256 14.28 9.09 -7.43
N ALA A 257 15.55 9.31 -7.76
CA ALA A 257 16.39 10.34 -7.14
C ALA A 257 15.77 11.76 -7.07
N PRO A 258 15.08 12.27 -8.12
CA PRO A 258 14.43 13.58 -8.05
C PRO A 258 13.31 13.68 -7.03
N HIS A 259 12.70 12.54 -6.65
CA HIS A 259 11.50 12.47 -5.83
C HIS A 259 11.77 12.05 -4.37
N LEU A 260 13.03 11.75 -4.00
CA LEU A 260 13.42 11.26 -2.67
C LEU A 260 13.07 12.23 -1.54
N LYS A 261 13.25 13.55 -1.72
CA LYS A 261 12.98 14.54 -0.67
C LYS A 261 11.52 14.48 -0.20
N GLY A 262 10.57 14.36 -1.13
CA GLY A 262 9.16 14.21 -0.81
C GLY A 262 8.83 12.87 -0.13
N ALA A 263 9.52 11.81 -0.52
CA ALA A 263 9.33 10.48 0.05
C ALA A 263 9.81 10.39 1.52
N VAL A 264 10.94 11.01 1.85
CA VAL A 264 11.48 11.02 3.23
C VAL A 264 10.52 11.71 4.18
N SER A 265 9.85 12.79 3.76
CA SER A 265 8.86 13.48 4.60
C SER A 265 7.62 12.61 4.88
N VAL A 266 7.23 11.75 3.96
CA VAL A 266 6.13 10.79 4.15
C VAL A 266 6.57 9.65 5.09
N ALA A 267 7.76 9.11 4.89
CA ALA A 267 8.29 8.03 5.71
C ALA A 267 8.54 8.45 7.17
N SER A 268 8.96 9.71 7.41
CA SER A 268 9.20 10.22 8.77
C SER A 268 7.93 10.50 9.58
N GLN A 269 6.78 10.62 8.93
CA GLN A 269 5.48 10.77 9.60
C GLN A 269 4.90 9.43 10.08
N GLN A 270 5.55 8.32 9.78
CA GLN A 270 5.06 6.99 10.08
C GLN A 270 5.77 6.32 11.24
N SER A 271 5.00 5.60 11.96
CA SER A 271 5.22 4.64 13.02
C SER A 271 5.13 5.18 14.44
N ALA A 272 3.92 5.50 14.83
CA ALA A 272 3.55 5.22 16.21
C ALA A 272 3.70 3.71 16.44
N ILE A 273 4.19 3.29 17.60
CA ILE A 273 4.25 1.86 18.00
C ILE A 273 2.88 1.18 17.82
N SER A 274 1.78 1.95 17.99
CA SER A 274 0.40 1.51 17.74
C SER A 274 0.18 0.98 16.33
N ASP A 275 0.77 1.59 15.30
CA ASP A 275 0.62 1.15 13.91
C ASP A 275 1.32 -0.20 13.71
N ASN A 276 2.56 -0.34 14.19
CA ASN A 276 3.25 -1.61 14.12
C ASN A 276 2.50 -2.73 14.88
N LEU A 277 1.85 -2.40 16.02
CA LEU A 277 1.05 -3.37 16.77
C LEU A 277 -0.20 -3.83 16.02
N GLN A 278 -0.84 -2.94 15.27
CA GLN A 278 -2.00 -3.29 14.45
C GLN A 278 -1.66 -4.28 13.32
N TRP A 279 -0.47 -4.17 12.76
CA TRP A 279 0.01 -4.99 11.65
C TRP A 279 0.93 -6.13 12.07
N SER A 280 1.01 -6.43 13.37
CA SER A 280 1.77 -7.56 13.92
C SER A 280 0.95 -8.81 13.99
N ASP A 281 1.60 -9.96 13.82
CA ASP A 281 0.97 -11.24 14.09
C ASP A 281 0.66 -11.42 15.57
N ASN A 282 -0.46 -12.07 15.83
CA ASN A 282 -0.80 -12.55 17.16
C ASN A 282 -0.23 -13.96 17.37
N LEU A 283 0.35 -14.24 18.53
CA LEU A 283 0.90 -15.57 18.80
C LEU A 283 -0.12 -16.69 18.54
N MET A 284 -1.38 -16.43 18.86
CA MET A 284 -2.44 -17.43 18.68
C MET A 284 -2.84 -17.63 17.22
N SER A 285 -2.62 -16.63 16.34
CA SER A 285 -2.95 -16.76 14.90
C SER A 285 -2.12 -17.81 14.18
N PHE A 286 -0.95 -18.18 14.71
CA PHE A 286 -0.13 -19.27 14.19
C PHE A 286 -0.73 -20.66 14.46
N PHE A 287 -1.54 -20.79 15.51
CA PHE A 287 -2.09 -22.08 15.96
C PHE A 287 -3.60 -22.20 15.75
N LEU A 288 -4.29 -21.09 15.58
CA LEU A 288 -5.74 -21.06 15.41
C LEU A 288 -6.09 -20.73 13.95
N PRO A 289 -6.87 -21.59 13.29
CA PRO A 289 -7.28 -21.36 11.91
C PRO A 289 -8.17 -20.11 11.80
N SER A 290 -8.09 -19.42 10.65
CA SER A 290 -8.94 -18.28 10.36
C SER A 290 -10.43 -18.67 10.43
N TYR A 291 -11.28 -17.76 10.93
CA TYR A 291 -12.73 -17.98 10.98
C TYR A 291 -13.38 -18.08 9.58
N TYR A 292 -12.69 -17.66 8.55
CA TYR A 292 -13.12 -17.86 7.17
C TYR A 292 -12.99 -19.32 6.71
N ASN A 293 -12.26 -20.17 7.45
CA ASN A 293 -12.16 -21.58 7.09
C ASN A 293 -13.49 -22.30 7.37
N PRO A 294 -14.20 -22.83 6.38
CA PRO A 294 -15.53 -23.42 6.55
C PRO A 294 -15.55 -24.63 7.48
N LEU A 295 -14.43 -25.37 7.61
CA LEU A 295 -14.33 -26.52 8.51
C LEU A 295 -14.16 -26.11 9.98
N PHE A 296 -13.53 -24.96 10.21
CA PHE A 296 -13.19 -24.51 11.55
C PHE A 296 -13.98 -23.27 12.00
N SER A 297 -14.89 -22.76 11.15
CA SER A 297 -15.61 -21.51 11.39
C SER A 297 -16.36 -21.47 12.72
N SER A 298 -16.98 -22.59 13.14
CA SER A 298 -17.69 -22.68 14.42
C SER A 298 -16.77 -22.56 15.64
N ILE A 299 -15.55 -23.08 15.53
CA ILE A 299 -14.53 -22.97 16.58
C ILE A 299 -13.89 -21.59 16.51
N SER A 300 -13.51 -21.17 15.32
CA SER A 300 -12.76 -19.91 15.07
C SER A 300 -13.58 -18.67 15.42
N SER A 301 -14.89 -18.67 15.18
CA SER A 301 -15.77 -17.53 15.51
C SER A 301 -15.80 -17.21 17.01
N SER A 302 -15.59 -18.20 17.88
CA SER A 302 -15.62 -17.99 19.33
C SER A 302 -14.46 -17.13 19.86
N TYR A 303 -13.32 -17.12 19.17
CA TYR A 303 -12.14 -16.31 19.53
C TYR A 303 -11.77 -15.23 18.49
N ALA A 304 -12.51 -15.14 17.39
CA ALA A 304 -12.22 -14.18 16.32
C ALA A 304 -12.11 -12.75 16.85
N ASN A 305 -13.08 -12.30 17.64
CA ASN A 305 -13.07 -10.96 18.23
C ASN A 305 -11.84 -10.72 19.13
N GLN A 306 -11.27 -11.77 19.72
CA GLN A 306 -10.08 -11.66 20.58
C GLN A 306 -8.78 -11.57 19.77
N ILE A 307 -8.73 -12.17 18.58
CA ILE A 307 -7.54 -12.11 17.70
C ILE A 307 -7.54 -10.83 16.86
N TYR A 308 -8.72 -10.42 16.38
CA TYR A 308 -8.87 -9.28 15.47
C TYR A 308 -9.26 -7.97 16.17
N SER A 309 -9.06 -7.90 17.46
CA SER A 309 -9.08 -6.66 18.24
C SER A 309 -7.80 -6.52 19.06
N LEU A 310 -7.43 -5.29 19.36
CA LEU A 310 -6.24 -4.98 20.14
C LEU A 310 -6.57 -3.83 21.09
N THR A 311 -6.20 -3.98 22.36
CA THR A 311 -6.26 -2.87 23.33
C THR A 311 -4.84 -2.48 23.73
N TYR A 312 -4.48 -1.23 23.44
CA TYR A 312 -3.17 -0.68 23.79
C TYR A 312 -3.34 0.72 24.37
N GLN A 313 -2.76 0.98 25.54
CA GLN A 313 -2.86 2.23 26.29
C GLN A 313 -4.32 2.73 26.49
N GLY A 314 -5.24 1.80 26.70
CA GLY A 314 -6.67 2.13 26.91
C GLY A 314 -7.46 2.40 25.63
N ILE A 315 -6.85 2.34 24.46
CA ILE A 315 -7.50 2.50 23.16
C ILE A 315 -7.68 1.13 22.52
N SER A 316 -8.89 0.86 22.05
CA SER A 316 -9.21 -0.37 21.32
C SER A 316 -9.13 -0.13 19.82
N TYR A 317 -8.42 -1.01 19.12
CA TYR A 317 -8.23 -1.00 17.68
C TYR A 317 -8.89 -2.22 17.07
N ALA A 318 -9.63 -2.03 15.99
CA ALA A 318 -10.05 -3.12 15.11
C ALA A 318 -8.90 -3.47 14.17
N ILE A 319 -8.61 -4.75 14.02
CA ILE A 319 -7.52 -5.26 13.20
C ILE A 319 -8.08 -5.79 11.88
N ASN A 320 -7.40 -5.49 10.80
CA ASN A 320 -7.72 -6.11 9.51
C ASN A 320 -7.40 -7.60 9.56
N VAL A 321 -8.42 -8.41 9.29
CA VAL A 321 -8.30 -9.88 9.35
C VAL A 321 -7.23 -10.39 8.37
N GLY A 322 -7.14 -9.82 7.18
CA GLY A 322 -6.21 -10.23 6.14
C GLY A 322 -4.73 -10.12 6.55
N GLU A 323 -4.41 -9.20 7.45
CA GLU A 323 -3.02 -8.95 7.90
C GLU A 323 -2.60 -9.81 9.11
N ARG A 324 -3.49 -10.66 9.64
CA ARG A 324 -3.21 -11.55 10.80
C ARG A 324 -3.54 -13.02 10.52
N VAL A 325 -3.32 -13.48 9.31
CA VAL A 325 -3.59 -14.86 8.91
C VAL A 325 -2.28 -15.63 8.78
N SER A 326 -1.73 -16.04 9.91
CA SER A 326 -0.41 -16.69 10.02
C SER A 326 -0.52 -18.18 10.35
N TYR A 327 -1.69 -18.81 10.17
CA TYR A 327 -1.95 -20.18 10.56
C TYR A 327 -1.00 -21.18 9.87
N ILE A 328 -0.23 -21.92 10.67
CA ILE A 328 0.76 -22.90 10.20
C ILE A 328 0.08 -24.12 9.52
N GLY A 329 -1.07 -24.55 10.02
CA GLY A 329 -1.68 -25.82 9.66
C GLY A 329 -1.23 -26.96 10.57
N TYR A 330 -2.15 -27.71 11.12
CA TYR A 330 -1.81 -28.81 12.02
C TYR A 330 -1.04 -29.93 11.32
N SER A 331 -1.43 -30.27 10.08
CA SER A 331 -0.72 -31.27 9.27
C SER A 331 0.73 -30.84 9.02
N VAL A 332 0.96 -29.59 8.70
CA VAL A 332 2.28 -29.01 8.45
C VAL A 332 3.10 -28.96 9.74
N LEU A 333 2.51 -28.53 10.84
CA LEU A 333 3.18 -28.51 12.15
C LEU A 333 3.68 -29.91 12.57
N ILE A 334 2.83 -30.93 12.40
CA ILE A 334 3.23 -32.33 12.66
C ILE A 334 4.41 -32.73 11.79
N LEU A 335 4.40 -32.40 10.50
CA LEU A 335 5.51 -32.71 9.59
C LEU A 335 6.80 -31.99 10.00
N MET A 336 6.73 -30.72 10.40
CA MET A 336 7.88 -29.97 10.89
C MET A 336 8.51 -30.66 12.12
N ILE A 337 7.68 -30.99 13.10
CA ILE A 337 8.12 -31.68 14.33
C ILE A 337 8.78 -33.01 13.97
N LEU A 338 8.17 -33.81 13.10
CA LEU A 338 8.74 -35.08 12.64
C LEU A 338 10.09 -34.86 11.92
N GLY A 339 10.19 -33.87 11.05
CA GLY A 339 11.44 -33.55 10.35
C GLY A 339 12.60 -33.25 11.29
N VAL A 340 12.36 -32.36 12.26
CA VAL A 340 13.33 -31.98 13.30
C VAL A 340 13.68 -33.17 14.20
N TYR A 341 12.65 -33.94 14.64
CA TYR A 341 12.83 -35.12 15.49
C TYR A 341 13.70 -36.20 14.82
N TYR A 342 13.44 -36.52 13.56
CA TYR A 342 14.23 -37.51 12.84
C TYR A 342 15.68 -37.07 12.62
N ASP A 343 15.92 -35.80 12.31
CA ASP A 343 17.27 -35.26 12.16
C ASP A 343 18.01 -35.25 13.50
N TYR A 344 17.31 -34.93 14.62
CA TYR A 344 17.88 -35.03 15.98
C TYR A 344 18.27 -36.46 16.31
N LYS A 345 17.35 -37.42 16.14
CA LYS A 345 17.57 -38.83 16.46
C LYS A 345 18.73 -39.45 15.67
N ASN A 346 18.97 -38.98 14.44
CA ASN A 346 20.04 -39.51 13.58
C ASN A 346 21.32 -38.67 13.61
N ASN A 347 21.50 -37.79 14.59
CA ASN A 347 22.66 -36.88 14.72
C ASN A 347 22.89 -36.01 13.47
N LYS A 348 21.82 -35.70 12.71
CA LYS A 348 21.83 -34.88 11.51
C LYS A 348 21.21 -33.51 11.73
N LEU A 349 21.03 -33.06 12.96
CA LEU A 349 20.37 -31.79 13.32
C LEU A 349 20.97 -30.58 12.58
N LYS A 350 22.26 -30.64 12.20
CA LYS A 350 22.92 -29.60 11.41
C LYS A 350 22.25 -29.34 10.05
N HIS A 351 21.48 -30.30 9.51
CA HIS A 351 20.78 -30.13 8.24
C HIS A 351 19.54 -29.25 8.40
N SER A 352 18.77 -29.47 9.47
CA SER A 352 17.56 -28.68 9.76
C SER A 352 17.86 -27.40 10.56
N LEU A 353 19.01 -27.31 11.26
CA LEU A 353 19.32 -26.21 12.18
C LEU A 353 19.28 -24.83 11.52
N PHE A 354 19.77 -24.71 10.28
CA PHE A 354 19.68 -23.45 9.53
C PHE A 354 18.23 -23.00 9.39
N TRP A 355 17.33 -23.89 8.96
CA TRP A 355 15.92 -23.57 8.76
C TRP A 355 15.17 -23.36 10.07
N ILE A 356 15.54 -24.06 11.14
CA ILE A 356 15.02 -23.81 12.49
C ILE A 356 15.39 -22.40 12.96
N MET A 357 16.63 -21.95 12.73
CA MET A 357 17.07 -20.61 13.11
C MET A 357 16.36 -19.53 12.28
N ILE A 358 16.24 -19.75 10.95
CA ILE A 358 15.47 -18.85 10.08
C ILE A 358 14.01 -18.76 10.56
N PHE A 359 13.36 -19.89 10.81
CA PHE A 359 12.00 -19.90 11.35
C PHE A 359 11.91 -19.10 12.65
N ALA A 360 12.78 -19.36 13.62
CA ALA A 360 12.73 -18.69 14.92
C ALA A 360 12.96 -17.17 14.83
N ILE A 361 13.95 -16.73 14.03
CA ILE A 361 14.26 -15.31 13.87
C ILE A 361 13.07 -14.57 13.24
N TYR A 362 12.54 -15.09 12.14
CA TYR A 362 11.46 -14.41 11.41
C TYR A 362 10.10 -14.54 12.09
N PHE A 363 9.85 -15.64 12.78
CA PHE A 363 8.70 -15.79 13.69
C PHE A 363 8.69 -14.70 14.78
N LEU A 364 9.84 -14.46 15.43
CA LEU A 364 9.96 -13.40 16.44
C LEU A 364 9.86 -11.98 15.85
N LEU A 365 10.27 -11.80 14.59
CA LEU A 365 10.08 -10.53 13.88
C LEU A 365 8.61 -10.30 13.51
N ALA A 366 7.88 -11.33 13.07
CA ALA A 366 6.47 -11.25 12.69
C ALA A 366 5.56 -10.88 13.87
N LEU A 367 5.93 -11.24 15.11
CA LEU A 367 5.18 -10.89 16.32
C LEU A 367 5.17 -9.39 16.65
N GLY A 368 5.91 -8.56 15.89
CA GLY A 368 5.96 -7.12 16.07
C GLY A 368 6.70 -6.66 17.32
N PRO A 369 6.56 -5.37 17.74
CA PRO A 369 7.38 -4.80 18.81
C PRO A 369 7.16 -5.42 20.19
N TYR A 370 5.94 -5.81 20.49
CA TYR A 370 5.57 -6.47 21.74
C TYR A 370 4.74 -7.72 21.45
N LEU A 371 4.97 -8.78 22.25
CA LEU A 371 4.22 -10.02 22.13
C LEU A 371 2.73 -9.75 22.38
N GLN A 372 1.90 -10.22 21.44
CA GLN A 372 0.44 -10.17 21.53
C GLN A 372 -0.11 -11.56 21.70
N ILE A 373 -0.99 -11.72 22.70
CA ILE A 373 -1.73 -12.97 22.97
C ILE A 373 -3.20 -12.61 23.06
N PHE A 374 -4.02 -13.08 22.14
CA PHE A 374 -5.39 -12.64 21.95
C PHE A 374 -5.46 -11.11 21.80
N ASN A 375 -6.37 -10.44 22.51
CA ASN A 375 -6.53 -8.98 22.45
C ASN A 375 -5.54 -8.20 23.35
N THR A 376 -4.59 -8.89 24.00
CA THR A 376 -3.70 -8.30 25.00
C THR A 376 -2.29 -8.09 24.46
N VAL A 377 -1.76 -6.88 24.60
CA VAL A 377 -0.35 -6.58 24.44
C VAL A 377 0.35 -6.84 25.77
N THR A 378 1.23 -7.86 25.81
CA THR A 378 1.83 -8.31 27.08
C THR A 378 2.90 -7.39 27.64
N GLY A 379 3.40 -6.43 26.84
CA GLY A 379 4.56 -5.60 27.19
C GLY A 379 5.91 -6.31 27.07
N ILE A 380 5.95 -7.59 26.73
CA ILE A 380 7.19 -8.35 26.49
C ILE A 380 7.77 -7.95 25.13
N PRO A 381 8.97 -7.33 25.07
CA PRO A 381 9.57 -6.96 23.78
C PRO A 381 9.99 -8.20 22.98
N THR A 382 9.78 -8.14 21.68
CA THR A 382 10.22 -9.18 20.73
C THR A 382 11.49 -8.74 19.99
N LEU A 383 11.95 -9.57 19.06
CA LEU A 383 13.09 -9.24 18.20
C LEU A 383 12.82 -8.00 17.32
N TYR A 384 11.57 -7.74 16.96
CA TYR A 384 11.18 -6.57 16.17
C TYR A 384 11.43 -5.24 16.90
N SER A 385 11.39 -5.21 18.23
CA SER A 385 11.76 -4.01 19.02
C SER A 385 13.21 -3.58 18.76
N LEU A 386 14.11 -4.54 18.54
CA LEU A 386 15.51 -4.23 18.16
C LEU A 386 15.60 -3.79 16.70
N TYR A 387 14.81 -4.41 15.81
CA TYR A 387 14.74 -4.07 14.38
C TYR A 387 14.32 -2.60 14.17
N LEU A 388 13.36 -2.08 14.94
CA LEU A 388 12.91 -0.68 14.86
C LEU A 388 14.03 0.35 15.10
N ASN A 389 15.08 -0.04 15.83
CA ASN A 389 16.22 0.84 16.11
C ASN A 389 17.26 0.87 14.99
N ILE A 390 17.09 0.05 13.93
CA ILE A 390 18.02 0.03 12.80
C ILE A 390 17.59 1.09 11.79
N PRO A 391 18.39 2.15 11.55
CA PRO A 391 18.04 3.20 10.60
C PRO A 391 17.73 2.62 9.22
N TYR A 392 16.74 3.21 8.54
CA TYR A 392 16.25 2.83 7.20
C TYR A 392 15.56 1.46 7.08
N LEU A 393 15.71 0.54 8.03
CA LEU A 393 14.95 -0.72 8.03
C LEU A 393 13.57 -0.56 8.66
N ASN A 394 13.38 0.43 9.53
CA ASN A 394 12.11 0.76 10.18
C ASN A 394 11.02 1.32 9.24
N ILE A 395 11.30 1.36 7.93
CA ILE A 395 10.31 1.71 6.90
C ILE A 395 9.21 0.63 6.75
N ILE A 396 9.52 -0.62 7.08
CA ILE A 396 8.53 -1.71 7.12
C ILE A 396 7.71 -1.54 8.39
N ARG A 397 6.45 -1.16 8.22
CA ARG A 397 5.52 -0.93 9.35
C ARG A 397 4.62 -2.13 9.66
N GLU A 398 4.62 -3.14 8.79
CA GLU A 398 3.79 -4.33 8.86
C GLU A 398 4.63 -5.57 9.26
N PRO A 399 4.87 -5.81 10.57
CA PRO A 399 5.70 -6.93 11.02
C PRO A 399 5.17 -8.31 10.58
N GLY A 400 3.85 -8.49 10.52
CA GLY A 400 3.22 -9.75 10.09
C GLY A 400 3.69 -10.22 8.71
N ARG A 401 4.15 -9.33 7.84
CA ARG A 401 4.67 -9.69 6.51
C ARG A 401 5.95 -10.52 6.54
N PHE A 402 6.69 -10.54 7.66
CA PHE A 402 7.81 -11.47 7.85
C PHE A 402 7.37 -12.94 7.85
N ASP A 403 6.08 -13.22 8.01
CA ASP A 403 5.50 -14.56 7.92
C ASP A 403 5.73 -15.25 6.56
N MET A 404 5.96 -14.48 5.50
CA MET A 404 6.40 -15.01 4.20
C MET A 404 7.68 -15.86 4.34
N ILE A 405 8.65 -15.42 5.13
CA ILE A 405 9.91 -16.12 5.34
C ILE A 405 9.72 -17.27 6.35
N VAL A 406 8.86 -17.08 7.34
CA VAL A 406 8.43 -18.17 8.26
C VAL A 406 7.85 -19.32 7.45
N THR A 407 6.97 -19.03 6.49
CA THR A 407 6.32 -20.02 5.62
C THR A 407 7.33 -20.80 4.77
N ILE A 408 8.38 -20.16 4.26
CA ILE A 408 9.45 -20.86 3.53
C ILE A 408 10.19 -21.85 4.43
N ALA A 409 10.61 -21.41 5.61
CA ALA A 409 11.33 -22.27 6.55
C ALA A 409 10.46 -23.46 7.00
N MET A 410 9.19 -23.19 7.29
CA MET A 410 8.18 -24.17 7.65
C MET A 410 7.98 -25.20 6.52
N ALA A 411 7.85 -24.76 5.28
CA ALA A 411 7.67 -25.66 4.13
C ALA A 411 8.87 -26.59 3.92
N ILE A 412 10.10 -26.08 4.10
CA ILE A 412 11.30 -26.93 4.03
C ILE A 412 11.35 -27.94 5.17
N LEU A 413 11.10 -27.52 6.42
CA LEU A 413 11.10 -28.42 7.56
C LEU A 413 10.00 -29.49 7.44
N ALA A 414 8.83 -29.14 6.96
CA ALA A 414 7.74 -30.07 6.67
C ALA A 414 8.11 -31.05 5.54
N ALA A 415 8.76 -30.60 4.48
CA ALA A 415 9.26 -31.47 3.41
C ALA A 415 10.28 -32.49 3.95
N MET A 416 11.20 -32.08 4.84
CA MET A 416 12.12 -32.97 5.50
C MET A 416 11.40 -34.06 6.32
N GLY A 417 10.31 -33.68 7.02
CA GLY A 417 9.47 -34.63 7.75
C GLY A 417 8.72 -35.59 6.84
N PHE A 418 8.09 -35.08 5.79
CA PHE A 418 7.35 -35.92 4.84
C PHE A 418 8.28 -36.89 4.09
N MET A 419 9.50 -36.47 3.75
CA MET A 419 10.49 -37.33 3.15
C MET A 419 10.73 -38.59 4.00
N LYS A 420 10.71 -38.47 5.34
CA LYS A 420 10.90 -39.60 6.26
C LYS A 420 9.71 -40.53 6.31
N ILE A 421 8.50 -40.00 6.17
CA ILE A 421 7.26 -40.82 6.13
C ILE A 421 7.24 -41.70 4.87
N ILE A 422 7.74 -41.19 3.75
CA ILE A 422 7.74 -41.91 2.47
C ILE A 422 9.02 -42.68 2.20
N ASP A 423 10.00 -42.64 3.09
CA ASP A 423 11.26 -43.36 2.96
C ASP A 423 11.01 -44.87 2.89
N GLY A 424 11.77 -45.59 2.00
CA GLY A 424 11.60 -47.02 1.77
C GLY A 424 10.29 -47.46 1.09
N LYS A 425 9.36 -46.54 0.76
CA LYS A 425 8.14 -46.88 0.03
C LYS A 425 8.40 -46.95 -1.49
N ASP A 426 7.59 -47.75 -2.19
CA ASP A 426 7.56 -47.75 -3.65
C ASP A 426 6.95 -46.46 -4.21
N ASP A 427 7.22 -46.18 -5.49
CA ASP A 427 6.79 -44.90 -6.13
C ASP A 427 5.24 -44.73 -6.14
N ARG A 428 4.47 -45.81 -6.25
CA ARG A 428 3.01 -45.77 -6.21
C ARG A 428 2.51 -45.33 -4.85
N LYS A 429 3.07 -45.86 -3.76
CA LYS A 429 2.73 -45.46 -2.41
C LYS A 429 3.18 -44.03 -2.11
N LYS A 430 4.40 -43.64 -2.56
CA LYS A 430 4.86 -42.23 -2.44
C LYS A 430 3.88 -41.28 -3.10
N LEU A 431 3.44 -41.57 -4.32
CA LEU A 431 2.46 -40.75 -5.02
C LEU A 431 1.12 -40.68 -4.26
N MET A 432 0.64 -41.83 -3.79
CA MET A 432 -0.61 -41.92 -3.00
C MET A 432 -0.53 -41.06 -1.73
N TYR A 433 0.54 -41.18 -0.92
CA TYR A 433 0.74 -40.38 0.30
C TYR A 433 0.85 -38.89 -0.04
N THR A 434 1.53 -38.55 -1.14
CA THR A 434 1.62 -37.15 -1.60
C THR A 434 0.27 -36.59 -1.96
N ALA A 435 -0.55 -37.34 -2.71
CA ALA A 435 -1.90 -36.91 -3.08
C ALA A 435 -2.82 -36.73 -1.87
N ILE A 436 -2.82 -37.71 -0.94
CA ILE A 436 -3.62 -37.62 0.30
C ILE A 436 -3.20 -36.40 1.13
N LEU A 437 -1.91 -36.24 1.37
CA LEU A 437 -1.41 -35.11 2.15
C LEU A 437 -1.69 -33.76 1.45
N SER A 438 -1.59 -33.69 0.14
CA SER A 438 -1.93 -32.50 -0.64
C SER A 438 -3.39 -32.09 -0.44
N ILE A 439 -4.31 -33.07 -0.47
CA ILE A 439 -5.72 -32.81 -0.23
C ILE A 439 -5.95 -32.31 1.21
N ILE A 440 -5.30 -32.94 2.20
CA ILE A 440 -5.42 -32.51 3.61
C ILE A 440 -4.93 -31.07 3.77
N ILE A 441 -3.76 -30.72 3.25
CA ILE A 441 -3.19 -29.37 3.34
C ILE A 441 -4.10 -28.36 2.63
N LEU A 442 -4.58 -28.68 1.41
CA LEU A 442 -5.46 -27.78 0.67
C LEU A 442 -6.78 -27.53 1.41
N ILE A 443 -7.37 -28.58 1.99
CA ILE A 443 -8.59 -28.43 2.81
C ILE A 443 -8.32 -27.59 4.06
N GLU A 444 -7.18 -27.79 4.70
CA GLU A 444 -6.78 -27.06 5.90
C GLU A 444 -6.49 -25.57 5.59
N TYR A 445 -5.98 -25.25 4.40
CA TYR A 445 -5.58 -23.91 4.00
C TYR A 445 -6.66 -23.12 3.22
N ALA A 446 -7.55 -23.81 2.52
CA ALA A 446 -8.52 -23.23 1.57
C ALA A 446 -9.63 -22.37 2.20
N GLY A 447 -9.55 -22.07 3.49
CA GLY A 447 -10.63 -21.48 4.24
C GLY A 447 -11.24 -20.19 3.73
N MET A 448 -10.48 -19.36 3.00
CA MET A 448 -10.98 -18.06 2.55
C MET A 448 -11.61 -18.09 1.14
N VAL A 449 -11.45 -19.16 0.40
CA VAL A 449 -11.80 -19.20 -1.04
C VAL A 449 -12.95 -20.14 -1.40
N LEU A 450 -13.50 -20.86 -0.43
CA LEU A 450 -14.61 -21.81 -0.65
C LEU A 450 -15.98 -21.13 -0.45
N PRO A 451 -17.02 -21.52 -1.23
CA PRO A 451 -18.38 -21.05 -1.01
C PRO A 451 -18.89 -21.37 0.42
N PRO A 452 -19.75 -20.52 1.04
CA PRO A 452 -20.48 -19.38 0.45
C PRO A 452 -19.74 -18.04 0.50
N ALA A 453 -18.56 -17.97 1.08
CA ALA A 453 -17.79 -16.71 1.22
C ALA A 453 -17.28 -16.19 -0.14
N SER A 454 -17.12 -17.06 -1.13
CA SER A 454 -16.48 -16.72 -2.41
C SER A 454 -17.13 -15.56 -3.19
N SER A 455 -18.44 -15.38 -3.15
CA SER A 455 -19.12 -14.29 -3.85
C SER A 455 -18.89 -12.91 -3.22
N GLN A 456 -18.56 -12.88 -1.93
CA GLN A 456 -18.25 -11.63 -1.21
C GLN A 456 -16.78 -11.22 -1.32
N LEU A 457 -15.93 -12.13 -1.81
CA LEU A 457 -14.48 -11.94 -1.94
C LEU A 457 -14.06 -11.31 -3.26
N TYR A 458 -15.01 -11.02 -4.18
CA TYR A 458 -14.71 -10.50 -5.50
C TYR A 458 -15.59 -9.29 -5.81
N THR A 459 -15.03 -8.34 -6.53
CA THR A 459 -15.72 -7.12 -6.96
C THR A 459 -15.63 -6.96 -8.48
N ASN A 460 -16.64 -6.27 -9.05
CA ASN A 460 -16.65 -5.96 -10.48
C ASN A 460 -15.65 -4.81 -10.77
N ALA A 461 -14.72 -5.06 -11.70
CA ALA A 461 -13.73 -4.11 -12.16
C ALA A 461 -14.06 -3.48 -13.53
N THR A 462 -15.29 -3.62 -13.99
CA THR A 462 -15.71 -2.97 -15.25
C THR A 462 -15.83 -1.48 -15.06
N ILE A 463 -15.13 -0.69 -15.87
CA ILE A 463 -15.22 0.77 -15.82
C ILE A 463 -16.48 1.20 -16.58
N PRO A 464 -17.39 1.98 -15.96
CA PRO A 464 -18.59 2.48 -16.63
C PRO A 464 -18.27 3.37 -17.83
N SER A 465 -19.13 3.31 -18.86
CA SER A 465 -18.90 3.97 -20.15
C SER A 465 -18.78 5.48 -20.07
N GLU A 466 -19.45 6.12 -19.12
CA GLU A 466 -19.40 7.57 -18.88
C GLU A 466 -17.97 8.06 -18.60
N TYR A 467 -17.13 7.29 -17.95
CA TYR A 467 -15.74 7.70 -17.68
C TYR A 467 -14.88 7.72 -18.94
N TYR A 468 -15.12 6.82 -19.88
CA TYR A 468 -14.49 6.86 -21.22
C TYR A 468 -14.97 8.07 -22.03
N LEU A 469 -16.28 8.40 -21.95
CA LEU A 469 -16.82 9.59 -22.62
C LEU A 469 -16.17 10.88 -22.07
N ILE A 470 -16.04 10.99 -20.75
CA ILE A 470 -15.34 12.13 -20.12
C ILE A 470 -13.87 12.18 -20.57
N GLY A 471 -13.21 11.04 -20.69
CA GLY A 471 -11.82 10.93 -21.17
C GLY A 471 -11.60 11.41 -22.59
N ASN A 472 -12.58 11.23 -23.47
CA ASN A 472 -12.53 11.67 -24.86
C ASN A 472 -12.76 13.18 -25.05
N LEU A 473 -13.21 13.88 -24.00
CA LEU A 473 -13.39 15.33 -24.09
C LEU A 473 -12.04 16.04 -24.04
N THR A 474 -11.86 17.02 -24.90
CA THR A 474 -10.63 17.82 -24.98
C THR A 474 -10.44 18.72 -23.75
N GLY A 475 -9.18 19.04 -23.43
CA GLY A 475 -8.81 19.97 -22.36
C GLY A 475 -8.20 19.30 -21.12
N ASN A 476 -7.34 20.05 -20.43
CA ASN A 476 -6.59 19.62 -19.25
C ASN A 476 -7.31 19.99 -17.94
N SER A 477 -8.60 19.72 -17.87
CA SER A 477 -9.39 19.97 -16.66
C SER A 477 -9.37 18.79 -15.72
N SER A 478 -9.53 19.07 -14.41
CA SER A 478 -9.65 18.03 -13.40
C SER A 478 -11.10 17.54 -13.25
N ILE A 479 -11.24 16.44 -12.51
CA ILE A 479 -12.52 15.84 -12.13
C ILE A 479 -12.57 15.74 -10.61
N LEU A 480 -13.69 16.13 -10.00
CA LEU A 480 -14.02 15.80 -8.62
C LEU A 480 -14.96 14.59 -8.62
N MET A 481 -14.51 13.46 -8.10
CA MET A 481 -15.34 12.28 -7.88
C MET A 481 -15.79 12.23 -6.40
N LEU A 482 -17.01 11.81 -6.15
CA LEU A 482 -17.57 11.71 -4.80
C LEU A 482 -17.98 10.27 -4.50
N PRO A 483 -17.58 9.76 -3.31
CA PRO A 483 -16.93 10.40 -2.17
C PRO A 483 -15.42 10.53 -2.35
N SER A 484 -14.87 11.71 -2.24
CA SER A 484 -13.47 12.02 -2.61
C SER A 484 -12.45 11.92 -1.46
N LEU A 485 -12.86 11.61 -0.25
CA LEU A 485 -11.99 11.59 0.92
C LEU A 485 -11.52 10.17 1.26
N PRO A 486 -10.20 9.95 1.31
CA PRO A 486 -9.65 8.68 1.75
C PRO A 486 -9.61 8.66 3.26
N GLN A 487 -10.61 8.17 3.98
CA GLN A 487 -10.34 7.97 5.42
C GLN A 487 -11.31 7.09 6.20
N GLY A 488 -10.75 6.37 7.16
CA GLY A 488 -11.36 6.00 8.45
C GLY A 488 -12.35 4.83 8.45
N GLY A 489 -12.32 3.96 7.46
CA GLY A 489 -13.17 2.78 7.44
C GLY A 489 -13.14 2.04 6.10
N ALA A 490 -13.50 0.77 6.10
CA ALA A 490 -13.41 -0.08 4.91
C ALA A 490 -14.16 0.46 3.69
N LYS A 491 -15.37 1.01 3.87
CA LYS A 491 -16.21 1.48 2.77
C LYS A 491 -15.71 2.72 2.02
N PRO A 492 -15.24 3.80 2.67
CA PRO A 492 -14.70 4.95 1.92
C PRO A 492 -13.44 4.61 1.11
N ALA A 493 -12.57 3.76 1.64
CA ALA A 493 -11.37 3.33 0.94
C ALA A 493 -11.69 2.57 -0.36
N GLU A 494 -12.75 1.77 -0.37
CA GLU A 494 -13.23 1.07 -1.57
C GLU A 494 -13.56 2.06 -2.69
N PHE A 495 -14.35 3.09 -2.41
CA PHE A 495 -14.80 4.03 -3.43
C PHE A 495 -13.68 4.97 -3.91
N THR A 496 -12.81 5.44 -3.02
CA THR A 496 -11.67 6.28 -3.43
C THR A 496 -10.62 5.47 -4.21
N GLY A 497 -10.46 4.18 -3.93
CA GLY A 497 -9.69 3.27 -4.76
C GLY A 497 -10.29 3.11 -6.15
N LEU A 498 -11.61 2.93 -6.23
CA LEU A 498 -12.36 2.81 -7.48
C LEU A 498 -12.25 4.08 -8.33
N GLU A 499 -12.34 5.27 -7.72
CA GLU A 499 -12.11 6.56 -8.38
C GLU A 499 -10.70 6.65 -8.98
N THR A 500 -9.70 6.22 -8.21
CA THR A 500 -8.31 6.16 -8.68
C THR A 500 -8.18 5.27 -9.91
N TYR A 501 -8.85 4.12 -9.91
CA TYR A 501 -8.87 3.23 -11.05
C TYR A 501 -9.58 3.85 -12.26
N TYR A 502 -10.66 4.60 -12.08
CA TYR A 502 -11.37 5.25 -13.19
C TYR A 502 -10.54 6.33 -13.90
N VAL A 503 -9.47 6.83 -13.27
CA VAL A 503 -8.49 7.70 -13.93
C VAL A 503 -7.85 7.02 -15.16
N THR A 504 -7.75 5.70 -15.17
CA THR A 504 -7.21 4.95 -16.34
C THR A 504 -8.05 5.15 -17.60
N ALA A 505 -9.36 5.37 -17.45
CA ALA A 505 -10.28 5.66 -18.54
C ALA A 505 -10.37 7.17 -18.83
N THR A 506 -10.50 8.00 -17.80
CA THR A 506 -10.64 9.45 -17.97
C THR A 506 -9.35 10.12 -18.42
N LYS A 507 -8.19 9.62 -18.00
CA LYS A 507 -6.85 10.21 -18.21
C LYS A 507 -6.78 11.68 -17.79
N LYS A 508 -7.70 12.13 -16.96
CA LYS A 508 -7.79 13.49 -16.44
C LYS A 508 -7.36 13.53 -14.98
N PRO A 509 -6.77 14.65 -14.51
CA PRO A 509 -6.43 14.81 -13.11
C PRO A 509 -7.65 14.64 -12.20
N LEU A 510 -7.50 13.82 -11.17
CA LEU A 510 -8.48 13.60 -10.12
C LEU A 510 -8.16 14.51 -8.93
N VAL A 511 -9.13 15.25 -8.44
CA VAL A 511 -8.97 16.11 -7.25
C VAL A 511 -8.88 15.28 -5.98
N GLY A 512 -9.04 14.05 -5.99
CA GLY A 512 -8.83 13.10 -4.89
C GLY A 512 -7.88 12.01 -5.29
N GLY A 513 -8.04 10.87 -4.67
CA GLY A 513 -7.29 9.67 -5.01
C GLY A 513 -7.10 8.76 -3.81
N TYR A 514 -6.56 7.59 -4.09
CA TYR A 514 -6.18 6.59 -3.10
C TYR A 514 -4.73 6.15 -3.32
N THR A 515 -3.95 6.20 -2.27
CA THR A 515 -2.57 5.67 -2.23
C THR A 515 -2.34 5.02 -0.87
N SER A 516 -1.59 3.93 -0.83
CA SER A 516 -1.28 3.18 0.42
C SER A 516 -0.64 4.07 1.49
N ARG A 517 0.07 5.12 1.07
CA ARG A 517 0.73 6.10 1.95
C ARG A 517 0.46 7.50 1.41
N SER A 518 -0.59 8.15 1.91
CA SER A 518 -0.88 9.55 1.63
C SER A 518 -0.23 10.45 2.69
N ASN A 519 0.27 11.60 2.27
CA ASN A 519 0.71 12.61 3.22
C ASN A 519 -0.46 13.52 3.63
N THR A 520 -0.28 14.23 4.75
CA THR A 520 -1.30 15.15 5.29
C THR A 520 -1.71 16.21 4.26
N THR A 521 -0.78 16.68 3.42
CA THR A 521 -1.07 17.67 2.37
C THR A 521 -2.06 17.16 1.35
N GLN A 522 -1.89 15.93 0.88
CA GLN A 522 -2.78 15.29 -0.09
C GLN A 522 -4.20 15.14 0.47
N THR A 523 -4.31 14.63 1.69
CA THR A 523 -5.59 14.45 2.36
C THR A 523 -6.29 15.78 2.62
N LEU A 524 -5.55 16.77 3.10
CA LEU A 524 -6.09 18.09 3.41
C LEU A 524 -6.57 18.83 2.16
N SER A 525 -5.85 18.74 1.02
CA SER A 525 -6.26 19.43 -0.22
C SER A 525 -7.66 19.05 -0.70
N VAL A 526 -8.10 17.82 -0.41
CA VAL A 526 -9.44 17.32 -0.75
C VAL A 526 -10.44 17.60 0.38
N SER A 527 -10.02 17.44 1.64
CA SER A 527 -10.91 17.63 2.79
C SER A 527 -11.38 19.08 2.98
N PHE A 528 -10.72 20.03 2.34
CA PHE A 528 -11.12 21.44 2.37
C PHE A 528 -12.22 21.81 1.39
N ILE A 529 -12.56 20.94 0.45
CA ILE A 529 -13.70 21.16 -0.42
C ILE A 529 -14.97 20.90 0.40
N PRO A 530 -15.81 21.91 0.68
CA PRO A 530 -16.97 21.71 1.55
C PRO A 530 -17.94 20.64 1.04
N LEU A 531 -18.10 20.54 -0.26
CA LEU A 531 -18.90 19.49 -0.89
C LEU A 531 -18.36 18.08 -0.60
N SER A 532 -17.03 17.91 -0.57
CA SER A 532 -16.42 16.62 -0.22
C SER A 532 -16.74 16.20 1.21
N GLN A 533 -16.73 17.14 2.15
CA GLN A 533 -17.10 16.90 3.55
C GLN A 533 -18.59 16.57 3.69
N GLN A 534 -19.44 17.29 2.99
CA GLN A 534 -20.88 17.02 3.00
C GLN A 534 -21.21 15.65 2.40
N ALA A 535 -20.58 15.32 1.27
CA ALA A 535 -20.74 14.03 0.63
C ALA A 535 -20.29 12.87 1.55
N LEU A 536 -19.20 13.04 2.28
CA LEU A 536 -18.73 12.08 3.29
C LEU A 536 -19.73 11.94 4.44
N THR A 537 -20.26 13.05 4.94
CA THR A 537 -21.28 13.04 6.01
C THR A 537 -22.52 12.29 5.58
N LEU A 538 -23.00 12.50 4.35
CA LEU A 538 -24.16 11.81 3.78
C LEU A 538 -23.94 10.31 3.59
N GLN A 539 -22.70 9.88 3.42
CA GLN A 539 -22.34 8.47 3.34
C GLN A 539 -22.46 7.76 4.70
N TYR A 540 -21.99 8.40 5.79
CA TYR A 540 -21.92 7.79 7.13
C TYR A 540 -23.18 8.00 7.96
N THR A 541 -23.80 9.16 7.85
CA THR A 541 -24.95 9.57 8.65
C THR A 541 -26.07 10.13 7.77
N PRO A 542 -26.75 9.26 7.01
CA PRO A 542 -27.80 9.69 6.08
C PRO A 542 -28.91 10.51 6.74
N THR A 543 -29.17 10.31 8.04
CA THR A 543 -30.16 11.04 8.82
C THR A 543 -29.82 12.52 9.00
N LEU A 544 -28.52 12.88 8.94
CA LEU A 544 -28.09 14.28 8.97
C LEU A 544 -28.35 15.01 7.66
N ALA A 545 -28.68 14.32 6.58
CA ALA A 545 -29.08 14.92 5.31
C ALA A 545 -30.29 15.86 5.46
N TYR A 546 -31.16 15.58 6.42
CA TYR A 546 -32.32 16.39 6.73
C TYR A 546 -32.03 17.54 7.71
N ALA A 547 -30.97 17.43 8.52
CA ALA A 547 -30.66 18.37 9.59
C ALA A 547 -29.73 19.51 9.18
N SER A 548 -28.92 19.31 8.13
CA SER A 548 -27.98 20.31 7.64
C SER A 548 -28.11 20.46 6.12
N PRO A 549 -29.05 21.27 5.64
CA PRO A 549 -29.13 21.54 4.21
C PRO A 549 -27.82 22.22 3.76
N ILE A 550 -27.33 21.80 2.63
CA ILE A 550 -26.16 22.42 1.99
C ILE A 550 -26.54 23.87 1.71
N ASN A 551 -25.85 24.80 2.36
CA ASN A 551 -26.18 26.21 2.35
C ASN A 551 -25.41 26.98 1.24
N GLU A 552 -25.77 28.25 1.05
CA GLU A 552 -25.15 29.11 0.03
C GLU A 552 -23.65 29.30 0.24
N ASN A 553 -23.17 29.36 1.48
CA ASN A 553 -21.74 29.48 1.79
C ASN A 553 -20.96 28.23 1.32
N VAL A 554 -21.47 27.02 1.60
CA VAL A 554 -20.90 25.76 1.12
C VAL A 554 -20.84 25.75 -0.40
N THR A 555 -21.87 26.26 -1.06
CA THR A 555 -21.92 26.35 -2.52
C THR A 555 -20.86 27.30 -3.07
N ASN A 556 -20.76 28.50 -2.51
CA ASN A 556 -19.80 29.51 -2.96
C ASN A 556 -18.37 29.04 -2.77
N GLU A 557 -18.05 28.50 -1.61
CA GLU A 557 -16.71 27.95 -1.34
C GLU A 557 -16.40 26.75 -2.25
N THR A 558 -17.36 25.85 -2.47
CA THR A 558 -17.19 24.72 -3.40
C THR A 558 -16.88 25.22 -4.81
N LEU A 559 -17.66 26.17 -5.33
CA LEU A 559 -17.44 26.73 -6.67
C LEU A 559 -16.06 27.37 -6.83
N MET A 560 -15.58 28.02 -5.78
CA MET A 560 -14.24 28.60 -5.77
C MET A 560 -13.17 27.51 -5.84
N PHE A 561 -13.28 26.41 -5.09
CA PHE A 561 -12.35 25.28 -5.17
C PHE A 561 -12.39 24.61 -6.53
N LEU A 562 -13.57 24.41 -7.11
CA LEU A 562 -13.70 23.83 -8.44
C LEU A 562 -13.05 24.72 -9.50
N ALA A 563 -13.15 26.05 -9.37
CA ALA A 563 -12.46 27.01 -10.23
C ALA A 563 -10.93 26.92 -10.03
N LEU A 564 -10.47 26.94 -8.79
CA LEU A 564 -9.07 26.82 -8.40
C LEU A 564 -8.42 25.55 -8.98
N TYR A 565 -9.13 24.43 -8.89
CA TYR A 565 -8.64 23.14 -9.37
C TYR A 565 -8.98 22.88 -10.85
N ASN A 566 -9.48 23.88 -11.56
CA ASN A 566 -9.89 23.77 -12.96
C ASN A 566 -10.77 22.53 -13.21
N THR A 567 -11.76 22.31 -12.32
CA THR A 567 -12.61 21.14 -12.34
C THR A 567 -13.74 21.33 -13.34
N SER A 568 -13.84 20.46 -14.34
CA SER A 568 -14.89 20.51 -15.36
C SER A 568 -16.08 19.59 -15.06
N PHE A 569 -15.87 18.55 -14.26
CA PHE A 569 -16.89 17.58 -13.94
C PHE A 569 -16.88 17.22 -12.45
N ILE A 570 -18.10 17.06 -11.90
CA ILE A 570 -18.35 16.34 -10.67
C ILE A 570 -19.01 15.03 -11.04
N THR A 571 -18.49 13.91 -10.56
CA THR A 571 -19.12 12.60 -10.68
C THR A 571 -19.43 12.05 -9.29
N VAL A 572 -20.59 11.43 -9.13
CA VAL A 572 -21.02 10.82 -7.87
C VAL A 572 -21.20 9.34 -8.08
N ILE A 573 -20.42 8.50 -7.40
CA ILE A 573 -20.57 7.04 -7.45
C ILE A 573 -21.82 6.66 -6.63
N ARG A 574 -22.88 6.25 -7.32
CA ARG A 574 -24.18 5.99 -6.69
C ARG A 574 -24.16 4.89 -5.64
N ALA A 575 -23.36 3.85 -5.87
CA ALA A 575 -23.22 2.73 -4.95
C ALA A 575 -22.64 3.11 -3.57
N ALA A 576 -21.98 4.28 -3.48
CA ALA A 576 -21.46 4.81 -2.22
C ALA A 576 -22.54 5.34 -1.28
N TYR A 577 -23.76 5.57 -1.78
CA TYR A 577 -24.84 6.27 -1.07
C TYR A 577 -26.13 5.46 -1.09
N ASN A 578 -26.90 5.52 -0.02
CA ASN A 578 -28.27 5.01 -0.02
C ASN A 578 -29.20 5.90 -0.87
N SER A 579 -30.43 5.45 -1.15
CA SER A 579 -31.40 6.15 -2.01
C SER A 579 -31.66 7.59 -1.56
N THR A 580 -31.85 7.80 -0.26
CA THR A 580 -32.11 9.14 0.30
C THR A 580 -30.93 10.09 0.10
N SER A 581 -29.71 9.63 0.39
CA SER A 581 -28.50 10.43 0.19
C SER A 581 -28.24 10.71 -1.30
N GLN A 582 -28.58 9.77 -2.20
CA GLN A 582 -28.53 9.98 -3.65
C GLN A 582 -29.48 11.10 -4.09
N GLU A 583 -30.73 11.09 -3.61
CA GLU A 583 -31.71 12.13 -3.92
C GLU A 583 -31.28 13.52 -3.43
N VAL A 584 -30.78 13.61 -2.20
CA VAL A 584 -30.26 14.86 -1.63
C VAL A 584 -29.09 15.41 -2.44
N LEU A 585 -28.10 14.58 -2.74
CA LEU A 585 -26.95 14.99 -3.53
C LEU A 585 -27.34 15.38 -4.95
N TYR A 586 -28.18 14.60 -5.61
CA TYR A 586 -28.63 14.90 -6.98
C TYR A 586 -29.42 16.21 -7.04
N SER A 587 -30.37 16.43 -6.12
CA SER A 587 -31.19 17.65 -6.04
C SER A 587 -30.32 18.88 -5.81
N TYR A 588 -29.38 18.80 -4.87
CA TYR A 588 -28.43 19.88 -4.60
C TYR A 588 -27.55 20.18 -5.82
N LEU A 589 -26.89 19.18 -6.38
CA LEU A 589 -25.98 19.36 -7.52
C LEU A 589 -26.76 19.88 -8.75
N SER A 590 -28.01 19.43 -8.96
CA SER A 590 -28.85 19.93 -10.03
C SER A 590 -29.24 21.40 -9.83
N SER A 591 -29.47 21.85 -8.61
CA SER A 591 -29.80 23.26 -8.31
C SER A 591 -28.61 24.18 -8.61
N VAL A 592 -27.36 23.71 -8.46
CA VAL A 592 -26.16 24.52 -8.64
C VAL A 592 -25.61 24.42 -10.07
N PHE A 593 -25.53 23.21 -10.61
CA PHE A 593 -24.82 22.91 -11.87
C PHE A 593 -25.79 22.67 -13.06
N GLY A 594 -27.11 22.66 -12.82
CA GLY A 594 -28.10 22.27 -13.80
C GLY A 594 -28.29 20.74 -13.83
N GLN A 595 -29.16 20.30 -14.70
CA GLN A 595 -29.52 18.88 -14.78
C GLN A 595 -28.34 18.02 -15.17
N GLY A 596 -27.96 17.10 -14.29
CA GLY A 596 -26.88 16.14 -14.52
C GLY A 596 -27.33 14.89 -15.30
N ALA A 597 -26.40 14.26 -15.98
CA ALA A 597 -26.64 12.94 -16.57
C ALA A 597 -26.72 11.88 -15.44
N VAL A 598 -27.70 11.00 -15.56
CA VAL A 598 -27.95 9.89 -14.63
C VAL A 598 -27.68 8.59 -15.35
N THR A 599 -26.70 7.83 -14.83
CA THR A 599 -26.41 6.47 -15.29
C THR A 599 -26.74 5.45 -14.19
N ASN A 600 -26.58 4.16 -14.48
CA ASN A 600 -26.74 3.13 -13.45
C ASN A 600 -25.70 3.23 -12.33
N SER A 601 -24.49 3.71 -12.64
CA SER A 601 -23.33 3.76 -11.75
C SER A 601 -23.07 5.13 -11.16
N SER A 602 -23.39 6.21 -11.88
CA SER A 602 -22.98 7.56 -11.50
C SER A 602 -24.01 8.65 -11.83
N PHE A 603 -23.90 9.78 -11.09
CA PHE A 603 -24.40 11.07 -11.56
C PHE A 603 -23.23 11.86 -12.12
N VAL A 604 -23.41 12.56 -13.23
CA VAL A 604 -22.35 13.35 -13.88
C VAL A 604 -22.84 14.77 -14.13
N PHE A 605 -22.14 15.76 -13.56
CA PHE A 605 -22.46 17.18 -13.68
C PHE A 605 -21.30 17.95 -14.32
N SER A 606 -21.60 18.81 -15.29
CA SER A 606 -20.65 19.80 -15.80
C SER A 606 -20.61 21.02 -14.87
N THR A 607 -19.41 21.48 -14.54
CA THR A 607 -19.22 22.59 -13.58
C THR A 607 -18.99 23.92 -14.24
N GLN A 608 -18.59 23.94 -15.53
CA GLN A 608 -18.07 25.14 -16.20
C GLN A 608 -19.06 26.32 -16.24
N ALA A 609 -20.35 26.07 -16.51
CA ALA A 609 -21.35 27.11 -16.55
C ALA A 609 -21.54 27.80 -15.18
N ALA A 610 -21.55 27.01 -14.11
CA ALA A 610 -21.69 27.53 -12.75
C ALA A 610 -20.43 28.29 -12.31
N ILE A 611 -19.25 27.76 -12.62
CA ILE A 611 -17.98 28.43 -12.31
C ILE A 611 -17.88 29.75 -13.08
N SER A 612 -18.20 29.80 -14.38
CA SER A 612 -18.12 31.02 -15.20
C SER A 612 -19.07 32.10 -14.69
N LYS A 613 -20.24 31.73 -14.23
CA LYS A 613 -21.19 32.66 -13.64
C LYS A 613 -20.67 33.29 -12.34
N HIS A 614 -19.88 32.55 -11.57
CA HIS A 614 -19.26 33.04 -10.34
C HIS A 614 -17.88 33.69 -10.55
N ALA A 615 -17.07 33.19 -11.48
CA ALA A 615 -15.72 33.65 -11.74
C ALA A 615 -15.64 35.02 -12.43
N GLY A 616 -16.77 35.59 -12.87
CA GLY A 616 -16.82 36.94 -13.43
C GLY A 616 -16.44 38.06 -12.46
N LYS A 617 -16.19 37.76 -11.20
CA LYS A 617 -15.70 38.68 -10.17
C LYS A 617 -14.34 38.22 -9.69
N SER A 618 -13.29 38.64 -10.40
CA SER A 618 -11.87 38.64 -10.05
C SER A 618 -11.46 37.91 -8.76
N ILE A 619 -11.27 36.59 -8.81
CA ILE A 619 -10.67 35.83 -7.73
C ILE A 619 -9.18 35.90 -7.90
N ILE A 620 -8.51 36.55 -7.02
CA ILE A 620 -7.10 36.83 -7.20
C ILE A 620 -6.22 36.04 -6.27
N ALA A 621 -6.62 35.80 -5.07
CA ALA A 621 -5.95 34.92 -4.16
C ALA A 621 -6.96 34.40 -3.17
N TYR A 622 -6.80 33.18 -2.76
CA TYR A 622 -7.66 32.58 -1.81
C TYR A 622 -7.20 32.95 -0.40
N PRO A 623 -7.92 33.82 0.30
CA PRO A 623 -7.79 33.88 1.72
C PRO A 623 -8.49 32.66 2.23
N VAL A 624 -7.73 31.85 2.63
CA VAL A 624 -8.16 30.68 3.19
C VAL A 624 -8.79 30.95 4.50
N GLY A 625 -10.09 30.78 4.54
CA GLY A 625 -10.77 30.48 5.77
C GLY A 625 -9.95 29.40 6.50
N THR A 626 -10.11 29.29 7.76
CA THR A 626 -9.44 28.47 8.77
C THR A 626 -8.94 27.08 8.40
N THR A 627 -9.14 26.61 7.21
CA THR A 627 -9.10 25.23 6.80
C THR A 627 -8.04 24.88 5.77
N GLN A 628 -7.18 25.81 5.33
CA GLN A 628 -6.35 25.57 4.15
C GLN A 628 -4.85 25.59 4.38
N TRP A 629 -4.42 25.38 5.59
CA TRP A 629 -3.00 25.11 5.86
C TRP A 629 -2.67 23.67 5.54
N ILE A 630 -1.81 23.47 4.58
CA ILE A 630 -1.52 22.18 3.97
C ILE A 630 -0.81 21.19 4.89
N SER A 631 -0.46 21.53 6.12
CA SER A 631 -0.02 20.55 7.11
C SER A 631 -0.07 21.07 8.54
N GLY A 632 -0.60 20.26 9.45
CA GLY A 632 -0.44 20.34 10.91
C GLY A 632 -1.05 21.55 11.59
N THR A 633 -2.10 22.13 11.06
CA THR A 633 -2.89 23.14 11.77
C THR A 633 -3.87 22.46 12.70
N VAL A 634 -3.91 22.97 13.90
CA VAL A 634 -4.95 22.66 14.89
C VAL A 634 -5.99 23.73 14.80
N ALA A 635 -7.18 23.37 14.33
CA ALA A 635 -8.31 24.28 14.46
C ALA A 635 -8.56 24.57 15.93
N CYS A 636 -8.70 25.82 16.27
CA CYS A 636 -8.93 26.26 17.65
C CYS A 636 -10.19 25.70 18.33
N TYR A 637 -11.06 25.03 17.55
CA TYR A 637 -12.32 24.45 17.99
C TYR A 637 -12.20 23.40 19.12
N TYR A 638 -11.06 22.72 19.23
CA TYR A 638 -10.85 21.62 20.18
C TYR A 638 -9.75 21.86 21.21
N SER A 639 -9.14 23.04 21.22
CA SER A 639 -8.07 23.34 22.16
C SER A 639 -8.62 24.07 23.39
N THR A 640 -8.31 23.59 24.59
CA THR A 640 -8.58 24.27 25.86
C THR A 640 -7.98 25.68 25.92
N LEU A 641 -6.97 25.97 25.10
CA LEU A 641 -6.35 27.28 24.94
C LEU A 641 -7.27 28.30 24.28
N CYS A 642 -8.13 27.88 23.37
CA CYS A 642 -9.09 28.78 22.70
C CYS A 642 -10.24 29.23 23.62
N SER A 643 -10.40 28.59 24.76
CA SER A 643 -11.34 29.02 25.81
C SER A 643 -10.83 30.18 26.66
N GLN A 644 -9.53 30.52 26.57
CA GLN A 644 -8.98 31.68 27.32
C GLN A 644 -9.48 33.01 26.69
N PRO A 645 -9.81 34.02 27.51
CA PRO A 645 -10.41 35.26 27.03
C PRO A 645 -9.64 35.99 25.93
N GLN A 646 -8.31 35.94 25.98
CA GLN A 646 -7.41 36.58 25.02
C GLN A 646 -7.41 35.91 23.62
N TYR A 647 -7.89 34.67 23.52
CA TYR A 647 -7.93 33.91 22.28
C TYR A 647 -9.36 33.66 21.76
N LYS A 648 -10.39 34.06 22.49
CA LYS A 648 -11.81 33.87 22.10
C LYS A 648 -12.21 34.58 20.82
N THR A 649 -11.53 35.66 20.47
CA THR A 649 -11.78 36.44 19.25
C THR A 649 -10.98 35.94 18.06
N LEU A 650 -10.02 35.05 18.27
CA LEU A 650 -9.24 34.43 17.22
C LEU A 650 -10.04 33.25 16.67
N GLN A 651 -10.93 33.52 15.76
CA GLN A 651 -11.55 32.45 14.98
C GLN A 651 -10.47 31.84 14.13
N ASN A 652 -9.47 31.10 14.77
CA ASN A 652 -8.66 30.38 13.87
C ASN A 652 -7.34 29.82 14.32
N MET A 653 -6.35 29.68 13.71
CA MET A 653 -5.32 28.74 13.46
C MET A 653 -4.08 28.94 14.33
N TRP A 654 -3.90 28.10 15.34
CA TRP A 654 -2.62 27.89 15.96
C TRP A 654 -1.80 26.86 15.15
N ILE A 655 -0.54 27.15 14.96
CA ILE A 655 0.38 26.35 14.18
C ILE A 655 1.30 25.61 15.12
N GLY A 656 1.24 24.29 15.08
CA GLY A 656 1.97 23.37 15.96
C GLY A 656 3.37 22.98 15.48
N SER A 657 3.96 23.62 14.49
CA SER A 657 5.35 23.39 14.08
C SER A 657 6.00 24.66 13.57
N ASN A 658 7.33 24.63 13.49
CA ASN A 658 8.14 25.78 13.08
C ASN A 658 7.96 26.16 11.60
N TYR A 659 7.28 25.36 10.81
CA TYR A 659 7.20 25.52 9.37
C TYR A 659 5.79 25.20 8.87
N ARG A 660 5.20 26.09 8.05
CA ARG A 660 3.89 25.90 7.42
C ARG A 660 3.85 26.51 6.02
N SER A 661 3.15 25.81 5.15
CA SER A 661 2.93 26.31 3.80
C SER A 661 1.44 26.32 3.49
N MET A 662 1.01 27.30 2.73
CA MET A 662 -0.27 27.37 2.06
C MET A 662 -0.10 27.54 0.57
N ILE A 663 -1.08 27.10 -0.20
CA ILE A 663 -1.12 27.34 -1.66
C ILE A 663 -2.06 28.52 -1.95
N VAL A 664 -1.57 29.43 -2.75
CA VAL A 664 -2.30 30.59 -3.23
C VAL A 664 -2.37 30.52 -4.75
N TYR A 665 -3.56 30.54 -5.32
CA TYR A 665 -3.73 30.55 -6.77
C TYR A 665 -3.90 31.97 -7.27
N ALA A 666 -3.21 32.31 -8.34
CA ALA A 666 -3.39 33.57 -9.09
C ALA A 666 -3.72 33.26 -10.55
N PRO A 667 -4.83 33.73 -11.09
CA PRO A 667 -5.22 33.49 -12.48
C PRO A 667 -4.26 34.16 -13.46
N ASN A 668 -3.62 35.25 -13.05
CA ASN A 668 -2.59 35.97 -13.79
C ASN A 668 -1.46 36.40 -12.85
N THR A 669 -0.29 36.66 -13.37
CA THR A 669 0.78 37.29 -12.58
C THR A 669 0.28 38.67 -12.08
N THR A 670 0.27 38.85 -10.76
CA THR A 670 -0.32 40.04 -10.13
C THR A 670 0.42 40.44 -8.87
N ASN A 671 0.49 41.73 -8.61
CA ASN A 671 0.97 42.24 -7.33
C ASN A 671 -0.16 42.27 -6.31
N VAL A 672 0.11 41.77 -5.12
CA VAL A 672 -0.85 41.70 -4.03
C VAL A 672 -0.26 42.25 -2.74
N SER A 673 -1.10 42.89 -1.96
CA SER A 673 -0.85 43.16 -0.55
C SER A 673 -1.44 42.04 0.29
N ILE A 674 -0.63 41.37 1.08
CA ILE A 674 -1.04 40.36 2.03
C ILE A 674 -1.18 41.01 3.39
N GLY A 675 -2.39 41.02 3.96
CA GLY A 675 -2.68 41.42 5.32
C GLY A 675 -2.91 40.20 6.20
N MET A 676 -2.43 40.20 7.43
CA MET A 676 -2.70 39.14 8.41
C MET A 676 -2.51 39.64 9.82
N ASP A 677 -3.26 39.07 10.74
CA ASP A 677 -3.00 39.20 12.17
C ASP A 677 -2.17 38.00 12.63
N ALA A 678 -1.14 38.26 13.40
CA ALA A 678 -0.26 37.19 13.87
C ALA A 678 0.14 37.38 15.34
N ILE A 679 0.37 36.27 16.03
CA ILE A 679 0.71 36.17 17.45
C ILE A 679 1.67 35.01 17.69
N THR A 680 2.53 35.12 18.69
CA THR A 680 3.40 34.04 19.13
C THR A 680 3.20 33.72 20.61
N TYR A 681 3.49 32.47 21.00
CA TYR A 681 3.43 32.02 22.37
C TYR A 681 4.66 32.46 23.23
N ASN A 682 5.81 32.60 22.60
CA ASN A 682 7.11 32.72 23.28
C ASN A 682 7.71 34.14 23.30
N GLY A 683 6.87 35.15 23.27
CA GLY A 683 7.35 36.53 23.26
C GLY A 683 7.87 36.98 21.88
N ASN A 684 8.73 37.97 21.82
CA ASN A 684 9.20 38.51 20.55
C ASN A 684 10.08 37.51 19.82
N THR A 685 9.62 37.10 18.63
CA THR A 685 10.33 36.17 17.73
C THR A 685 10.14 36.56 16.27
N HIS A 686 10.99 36.05 15.38
CA HIS A 686 10.98 36.39 13.97
C HIS A 686 10.22 35.33 13.15
N LEU A 687 9.18 35.74 12.42
CA LEU A 687 8.47 34.94 11.44
C LEU A 687 8.99 35.27 10.04
N TYR A 688 9.58 34.30 9.38
CA TYR A 688 10.04 34.43 8.01
C TYR A 688 8.94 33.93 7.06
N MET A 689 8.62 34.75 6.05
CA MET A 689 7.61 34.44 5.06
C MET A 689 8.26 34.29 3.69
N TYR A 690 8.07 33.15 3.09
CA TYR A 690 8.60 32.86 1.75
C TYR A 690 7.45 32.73 0.76
N MET A 691 7.57 33.35 -0.39
CA MET A 691 6.70 33.14 -1.53
C MET A 691 7.48 32.38 -2.61
N ASN A 692 7.02 31.19 -2.97
CA ASN A 692 7.69 30.32 -3.94
C ASN A 692 9.19 30.10 -3.60
N ASN A 693 9.49 29.84 -2.32
CA ASN A 693 10.85 29.69 -1.75
C ASN A 693 11.72 30.97 -1.70
N ASN A 694 11.23 32.12 -2.18
CA ASN A 694 11.91 33.39 -2.03
C ASN A 694 11.45 34.12 -0.77
N LEU A 695 12.37 34.66 0.03
CA LEU A 695 12.02 35.41 1.21
C LEU A 695 11.22 36.67 0.82
N ALA A 696 9.95 36.69 1.18
CA ALA A 696 9.06 37.81 0.90
C ALA A 696 9.07 38.85 2.03
N LYS A 697 9.10 38.40 3.30
CA LYS A 697 9.09 39.28 4.45
C LYS A 697 9.66 38.58 5.70
N ASN A 698 10.23 39.38 6.59
CA ASN A 698 10.56 38.99 7.96
C ASN A 698 9.71 39.87 8.90
N LEU A 699 8.98 39.26 9.82
CA LEU A 699 8.11 39.92 10.78
C LEU A 699 8.56 39.60 12.20
N THR A 700 8.48 40.58 13.10
CA THR A 700 8.67 40.35 14.53
C THR A 700 7.31 40.13 15.16
N LEU A 701 7.04 38.89 15.60
CA LEU A 701 5.82 38.55 16.31
C LEU A 701 5.94 38.91 17.79
N SER A 702 4.81 39.23 18.43
CA SER A 702 4.71 39.47 19.85
C SER A 702 3.68 38.53 20.51
N ALA A 703 3.66 38.51 21.86
CA ALA A 703 2.64 37.78 22.61
C ALA A 703 1.25 38.42 22.57
N SER A 704 1.12 39.60 21.96
CA SER A 704 -0.17 40.20 21.56
C SER A 704 -0.33 40.18 20.05
N ALA A 705 -1.57 39.98 19.60
CA ALA A 705 -1.87 39.96 18.16
C ALA A 705 -1.58 41.32 17.52
N ILE A 706 -0.81 41.32 16.44
CA ILE A 706 -0.45 42.51 15.66
C ILE A 706 -0.88 42.27 14.22
N HIS A 707 -1.44 43.30 13.61
CA HIS A 707 -1.77 43.31 12.17
C HIS A 707 -0.54 43.64 11.35
N TYR A 708 -0.20 42.78 10.40
CA TYR A 708 0.93 42.97 9.47
C TYR A 708 0.43 43.05 8.04
N THR A 709 1.05 43.91 7.26
CA THR A 709 0.84 43.99 5.83
C THR A 709 2.16 43.96 5.09
N PHE A 710 2.20 43.32 3.91
CA PHE A 710 3.36 43.32 3.04
C PHE A 710 2.95 43.04 1.58
N ASN A 711 3.73 43.55 0.65
CA ASN A 711 3.46 43.41 -0.76
C ASN A 711 4.34 42.32 -1.36
N THR A 712 3.79 41.53 -2.28
CA THR A 712 4.49 40.46 -3.01
C THR A 712 3.86 40.26 -4.37
N THR A 713 4.56 39.56 -5.25
CA THR A 713 4.06 39.20 -6.58
C THR A 713 3.69 37.74 -6.61
N LEU A 714 2.44 37.45 -6.95
CA LEU A 714 1.98 36.11 -7.26
C LEU A 714 2.21 35.85 -8.76
N GLN A 715 2.82 34.72 -9.08
CA GLN A 715 2.94 34.23 -10.45
C GLN A 715 1.63 33.61 -10.91
N GLN A 716 1.35 33.63 -12.21
CA GLN A 716 0.19 32.92 -12.75
C GLN A 716 0.22 31.44 -12.35
N GLY A 717 -0.89 30.91 -11.86
CA GLY A 717 -1.02 29.56 -11.36
C GLY A 717 -0.84 29.48 -9.85
N PHE A 718 -0.30 28.36 -9.39
CA PHE A 718 -0.15 28.08 -7.96
C PHE A 718 1.12 28.69 -7.39
N ASN A 719 0.96 29.41 -6.28
CA ASN A 719 2.04 29.98 -5.50
C ASN A 719 2.06 29.33 -4.12
N GLN A 720 3.22 29.12 -3.56
CA GLN A 720 3.38 28.59 -2.22
C GLN A 720 3.81 29.72 -1.28
N LEU A 721 2.95 30.06 -0.32
CA LEU A 721 3.30 30.93 0.80
C LEU A 721 3.74 30.05 1.97
N THR A 722 4.96 30.20 2.40
CA THR A 722 5.55 29.45 3.51
C THR A 722 5.82 30.38 4.68
N LEU A 723 5.35 29.99 5.85
CA LEU A 723 5.62 30.65 7.13
C LEU A 723 6.62 29.79 7.93
N TYR A 724 7.73 30.38 8.35
CA TYR A 724 8.77 29.69 9.09
C TYR A 724 9.16 30.48 10.33
N LEU A 725 9.10 29.83 11.48
CA LEU A 725 9.47 30.37 12.77
C LEU A 725 10.57 29.50 13.40
N PRO A 726 11.83 29.90 13.40
CA PRO A 726 12.90 29.09 13.93
C PRO A 726 12.83 29.02 15.48
N ASN A 727 13.09 27.85 16.04
CA ASN A 727 13.40 27.60 17.46
C ASN A 727 12.35 28.00 18.52
N SER A 728 11.06 27.96 18.19
CA SER A 728 10.03 28.31 19.19
C SER A 728 8.86 27.33 19.17
N THR A 729 8.95 26.29 19.97
CA THR A 729 7.84 25.36 20.26
C THR A 729 7.38 25.53 21.70
N TYR A 730 6.08 25.60 21.90
CA TYR A 730 5.45 25.49 23.20
C TYR A 730 4.70 24.16 23.26
N GLN A 731 5.11 23.27 24.15
CA GLN A 731 4.45 21.99 24.37
C GLN A 731 3.29 22.16 25.36
N THR A 732 2.10 21.78 24.93
CA THR A 732 0.97 21.53 25.83
C THR A 732 0.87 20.03 26.10
N GLN A 733 0.04 19.64 27.09
CA GLN A 733 -0.21 18.20 27.36
C GLN A 733 -0.78 17.43 26.16
N VAL A 734 -1.26 18.11 25.14
CA VAL A 734 -1.97 17.53 23.98
C VAL A 734 -1.29 17.87 22.66
N GLN A 735 -0.63 19.03 22.54
CA GLN A 735 -0.11 19.53 21.26
C GLN A 735 1.05 20.53 21.42
N GLU A 736 1.92 20.58 20.39
CA GLU A 736 2.91 21.63 20.23
C GLU A 736 2.29 22.83 19.51
N LEU A 737 2.41 24.02 20.09
CA LEU A 737 1.97 25.27 19.47
C LEU A 737 3.15 26.24 19.36
N THR A 738 3.26 26.90 18.20
CA THR A 738 4.39 27.79 17.92
C THR A 738 3.93 29.23 17.72
N PHE A 739 3.00 29.45 16.81
CA PHE A 739 2.44 30.77 16.53
C PHE A 739 1.02 30.64 15.97
N GLY A 740 0.26 31.74 15.99
CA GLY A 740 -1.07 31.83 15.40
C GLY A 740 -1.09 32.89 14.30
N VAL A 741 -1.82 32.60 13.22
CA VAL A 741 -2.11 33.54 12.13
C VAL A 741 -3.59 33.50 11.83
N TYR A 742 -4.22 34.64 11.65
CA TYR A 742 -5.65 34.78 11.36
C TYR A 742 -5.93 36.05 10.56
N ASN A 743 -7.17 36.21 10.09
CA ASN A 743 -7.61 37.35 9.27
C ASN A 743 -6.68 37.62 8.06
N MET A 744 -6.15 36.53 7.43
CA MET A 744 -5.28 36.70 6.28
C MET A 744 -6.11 37.18 5.08
N THR A 745 -5.67 38.24 4.46
CA THR A 745 -6.31 38.85 3.30
C THR A 745 -5.29 39.04 2.16
N PHE A 746 -5.76 38.96 0.93
CA PHE A 746 -4.99 39.25 -0.26
C PHE A 746 -5.74 40.31 -1.07
N SER A 747 -5.14 41.45 -1.21
CA SER A 747 -5.73 42.57 -1.94
C SER A 747 -4.87 42.89 -3.15
N LYS A 748 -5.49 43.03 -4.32
CA LYS A 748 -4.74 43.44 -5.53
C LYS A 748 -4.28 44.90 -5.35
N ILE A 749 -3.01 45.13 -5.70
CA ILE A 749 -2.40 46.46 -5.67
C ILE A 749 -2.56 47.09 -7.06
#